data_96364ea5454aabf6f5cb06831cfb2f28
#
_entry.id   96364ea5454aabf6f5cb06831cfb2f28
#
_cell.length_a   1.000
_cell.length_b   1.000
_cell.length_c   1.000
_cell.angle_alpha   90.00
_cell.angle_beta   90.00
_cell.angle_gamma   90.00
#
_symmetry.space_group_name_H-M   'P 1'
#
loop_
_entity.id
_entity.type
_entity.pdbx_description
1 polymer ?
#
loop_
_entity_poly.entity_id
_entity_poly.type
_entity_poly.pdbx_seq_one_letter_code
_entity_poly.pdbx_strand_id
1 'polypeptide(L)'
;MALASVSRRLPVGAEPVPGRGVHARVWAPHATRVDAVLEGGAGSPAVIPLQAEGGGYFSGVLEGAAAGTRYRYRLDGEGPFPDPASRFQPEGPEGPSEVVDPDAFPWTDAGWRGLALPGLVVYEMHVGTFTPEGTLAAAAEKLSHLREVGITAVELMPVADWVGRWGWGYDGVNLYAPTRNYGRPEDLRRFVDRAHALGLGVVLDVVYNHLGPRGNYLPRFGPYFHREKATDWGDALDFDSEGSGPVREYFVANAAYWMTEYHLDGLRLDATQDMHDTSPRHVLAEISTAARRAAGPRQVVLLTENEPQDARVVRSPDDGGWGLDAYWNDDFHHTAVVALTGRRQAYYTDYQGSPQELISTARWGFLYQGQRYAWQRARRGSPVLAVPAAAFVTYLENHDQLANTLDGRRMHAVASPARHRALTGWWLLAPGTPMLFQGQEWSAESPFLFFADHAPDLAEMVRKGRAEFLSQFRHLVEAREAYPDPCAEETFRRCTLDWSKRTGRTPHLALHRDLLRLRREDPVFRRQDATRMHGAVLGPHAFLLRHLGEDGDDRLLLVNLGADLRLSPGPEPLLAAPEGRRWELLWSSEDPRYGGSGTAHPESRTVESALPAARAYEELEADTWVLPGEATVALRGAPA
;
A
#
# COMPACT_ATOMS: atom_id res chain seq x y z
N MET A 1 18.96 -33.55 34.18
CA MET A 1 19.63 -33.45 32.87
C MET A 1 19.31 -32.08 32.32
N ALA A 2 20.32 -31.23 32.08
CA ALA A 2 20.07 -29.95 31.40
C ALA A 2 19.55 -30.27 30.02
N LEU A 3 18.35 -29.77 29.70
CA LEU A 3 17.82 -29.86 28.35
C LEU A 3 18.83 -29.21 27.41
N ALA A 4 19.39 -29.97 26.47
CA ALA A 4 20.16 -29.40 25.40
C ALA A 4 19.27 -28.34 24.71
N SER A 5 19.73 -27.08 24.69
CA SER A 5 18.97 -25.97 24.13
C SER A 5 18.46 -26.33 22.73
N VAL A 6 17.15 -26.32 22.54
CA VAL A 6 16.55 -26.50 21.22
C VAL A 6 16.83 -25.23 20.44
N SER A 7 17.51 -25.35 19.30
CA SER A 7 17.69 -24.23 18.39
C SER A 7 16.34 -23.95 17.70
N ARG A 8 15.77 -22.79 17.97
CA ARG A 8 14.52 -22.30 17.38
C ARG A 8 14.81 -21.26 16.29
N ARG A 9 13.94 -21.18 15.29
CA ARG A 9 13.99 -20.11 14.28
C ARG A 9 13.36 -18.82 14.80
N LEU A 10 12.26 -18.96 15.54
CA LEU A 10 11.49 -17.84 16.08
C LEU A 10 11.36 -17.95 17.61
N PRO A 11 11.24 -16.80 18.31
CA PRO A 11 11.22 -16.79 19.76
C PRO A 11 9.95 -17.39 20.37
N VAL A 12 8.83 -17.43 19.63
CA VAL A 12 7.52 -17.92 20.12
C VAL A 12 6.80 -18.77 19.09
N GLY A 13 5.80 -19.52 19.54
CA GLY A 13 4.96 -20.40 18.73
C GLY A 13 5.43 -21.85 18.76
N ALA A 14 4.69 -22.74 18.09
CA ALA A 14 5.04 -24.15 17.92
C ALA A 14 5.69 -24.37 16.56
N GLU A 15 6.87 -25.00 16.56
CA GLU A 15 7.62 -25.30 15.34
C GLU A 15 8.16 -26.73 15.32
N PRO A 16 8.12 -27.42 14.17
CA PRO A 16 8.79 -28.69 13.99
C PRO A 16 10.30 -28.55 14.17
N VAL A 17 10.89 -29.48 14.95
CA VAL A 17 12.33 -29.54 15.16
C VAL A 17 12.82 -30.90 14.66
N PRO A 18 13.74 -30.94 13.67
CA PRO A 18 14.21 -32.20 13.08
C PRO A 18 14.70 -33.20 14.13
N GLY A 19 14.13 -34.42 14.08
CA GLY A 19 14.47 -35.52 14.99
C GLY A 19 14.00 -35.37 16.44
N ARG A 20 13.21 -34.32 16.77
CA ARG A 20 12.73 -34.05 18.14
C ARG A 20 11.22 -33.81 18.25
N GLY A 21 10.48 -33.82 17.11
CA GLY A 21 9.05 -33.53 17.09
C GLY A 21 8.75 -32.02 17.01
N VAL A 22 7.73 -31.55 17.72
CA VAL A 22 7.33 -30.14 17.75
C VAL A 22 7.75 -29.50 19.07
N HIS A 23 8.40 -28.35 19.01
CA HIS A 23 8.74 -27.58 20.19
C HIS A 23 7.88 -26.33 20.28
N ALA A 24 7.13 -26.18 21.37
CA ALA A 24 6.29 -25.02 21.64
C ALA A 24 6.98 -24.09 22.64
N ARG A 25 6.80 -22.78 22.45
CA ARG A 25 7.27 -21.72 23.35
C ARG A 25 6.29 -20.56 23.35
N VAL A 26 5.87 -20.12 24.55
CA VAL A 26 4.90 -19.04 24.74
C VAL A 26 5.33 -18.14 25.89
N TRP A 27 5.03 -16.84 25.76
CA TRP A 27 5.22 -15.86 26.82
C TRP A 27 3.92 -15.70 27.60
N ALA A 28 3.96 -15.99 28.92
CA ALA A 28 2.83 -15.88 29.83
C ALA A 28 3.32 -15.50 31.23
N PRO A 29 3.80 -14.24 31.45
CA PRO A 29 4.51 -13.85 32.66
C PRO A 29 3.67 -13.91 33.96
N HIS A 30 2.34 -13.91 33.82
CA HIS A 30 1.44 -13.96 34.96
C HIS A 30 1.01 -15.39 35.31
N ALA A 31 1.29 -16.37 34.45
CA ALA A 31 0.98 -17.77 34.72
C ALA A 31 2.04 -18.42 35.59
N THR A 32 1.62 -19.31 36.50
CA THR A 32 2.50 -20.18 37.29
C THR A 32 2.67 -21.52 36.61
N ARG A 33 1.72 -21.91 35.77
CA ARG A 33 1.71 -23.15 35.00
C ARG A 33 1.11 -22.95 33.63
N VAL A 34 1.76 -23.49 32.61
CA VAL A 34 1.25 -23.55 31.25
C VAL A 34 1.25 -24.99 30.75
N ASP A 35 0.11 -25.46 30.30
CA ASP A 35 -0.04 -26.77 29.65
C ASP A 35 -0.39 -26.61 28.18
N ALA A 36 0.27 -27.33 27.29
CA ALA A 36 -0.18 -27.50 25.91
C ALA A 36 -1.22 -28.63 25.86
N VAL A 37 -2.35 -28.35 25.24
CA VAL A 37 -3.46 -29.29 25.06
C VAL A 37 -3.51 -29.67 23.60
N LEU A 38 -3.16 -30.92 23.27
CA LEU A 38 -3.25 -31.46 21.90
C LEU A 38 -4.69 -31.90 21.63
N GLU A 39 -5.22 -31.49 20.48
CA GLU A 39 -6.60 -31.76 20.07
C GLU A 39 -6.62 -32.57 18.75
N GLY A 40 -7.38 -33.65 18.70
CA GLY A 40 -7.44 -34.59 17.58
C GLY A 40 -6.38 -35.71 17.66
N GLY A 41 -6.72 -36.88 17.19
CA GLY A 41 -5.90 -38.10 17.24
C GLY A 41 -6.34 -39.11 18.30
N ALA A 42 -5.81 -40.34 18.22
CA ALA A 42 -6.07 -41.39 19.20
C ALA A 42 -5.44 -41.00 20.56
N GLY A 43 -6.27 -40.91 21.63
CA GLY A 43 -5.84 -40.47 22.96
C GLY A 43 -6.00 -38.98 23.24
N SER A 44 -6.65 -38.23 22.37
CA SER A 44 -6.97 -36.79 22.56
C SER A 44 -8.08 -36.58 23.61
N PRO A 45 -8.04 -35.50 24.43
CA PRO A 45 -6.94 -34.53 24.46
C PRO A 45 -5.75 -34.99 25.30
N ALA A 46 -4.53 -34.86 24.76
CA ALA A 46 -3.30 -35.04 25.54
C ALA A 46 -2.88 -33.69 26.15
N VAL A 47 -2.55 -33.68 27.44
CA VAL A 47 -2.12 -32.48 28.15
C VAL A 47 -0.63 -32.59 28.47
N ILE A 48 0.16 -31.68 27.95
CA ILE A 48 1.64 -31.66 28.10
C ILE A 48 2.04 -30.40 28.86
N PRO A 49 2.58 -30.54 30.12
CA PRO A 49 3.04 -29.38 30.85
C PRO A 49 4.31 -28.80 30.22
N LEU A 50 4.33 -27.47 30.04
CA LEU A 50 5.50 -26.73 29.59
C LEU A 50 6.36 -26.34 30.80
N GLN A 51 7.67 -26.23 30.58
CA GLN A 51 8.65 -25.83 31.60
C GLN A 51 8.88 -24.33 31.54
N ALA A 52 8.94 -23.69 32.71
CA ALA A 52 9.32 -22.29 32.85
C ALA A 52 10.81 -22.09 32.53
N GLU A 53 11.12 -21.14 31.63
CA GLU A 53 12.49 -20.78 31.25
C GLU A 53 13.04 -19.54 32.01
N GLY A 54 12.16 -18.81 32.69
CA GLY A 54 12.42 -17.47 33.21
C GLY A 54 11.91 -16.37 32.25
N GLY A 55 11.86 -15.11 32.73
CA GLY A 55 11.34 -13.98 31.96
C GLY A 55 9.85 -14.11 31.56
N GLY A 56 9.13 -15.06 32.21
CA GLY A 56 7.72 -15.33 31.88
C GLY A 56 7.50 -16.26 30.69
N TYR A 57 8.55 -16.90 30.17
CA TYR A 57 8.42 -17.86 29.08
C TYR A 57 8.25 -19.29 29.59
N PHE A 58 7.44 -20.06 28.86
CA PHE A 58 7.23 -21.48 29.02
C PHE A 58 7.48 -22.21 27.72
N SER A 59 8.20 -23.35 27.78
CA SER A 59 8.46 -24.15 26.58
C SER A 59 8.51 -25.65 26.85
N GLY A 60 8.42 -26.44 25.79
CA GLY A 60 8.54 -27.89 25.87
C GLY A 60 8.32 -28.57 24.52
N VAL A 61 8.74 -29.84 24.47
CA VAL A 61 8.46 -30.71 23.33
C VAL A 61 7.03 -31.24 23.45
N LEU A 62 6.25 -31.07 22.40
CA LEU A 62 4.90 -31.63 22.28
C LEU A 62 5.03 -33.07 21.75
N GLU A 63 5.11 -34.02 22.68
CA GLU A 63 5.26 -35.43 22.33
C GLU A 63 4.09 -35.92 21.50
N GLY A 64 4.37 -36.58 20.38
CA GLY A 64 3.36 -37.08 19.44
C GLY A 64 2.78 -36.04 18.49
N ALA A 65 3.20 -34.75 18.61
CA ALA A 65 2.80 -33.71 17.68
C ALA A 65 3.67 -33.71 16.40
N ALA A 66 3.04 -33.38 15.29
CA ALA A 66 3.65 -33.21 13.97
C ALA A 66 2.93 -32.06 13.22
N ALA A 67 3.36 -31.73 12.01
CA ALA A 67 2.62 -30.84 11.14
C ALA A 67 1.16 -31.29 11.01
N GLY A 68 0.21 -30.35 11.09
CA GLY A 68 -1.24 -30.62 11.11
C GLY A 68 -1.81 -30.92 12.51
N THR A 69 -0.96 -31.11 13.54
CA THR A 69 -1.45 -31.30 14.91
C THR A 69 -2.09 -30.00 15.40
N ARG A 70 -3.30 -30.11 15.96
CA ARG A 70 -4.02 -29.00 16.58
C ARG A 70 -3.72 -28.92 18.06
N TYR A 71 -3.57 -27.70 18.58
CA TYR A 71 -3.24 -27.47 19.97
C TYR A 71 -3.75 -26.12 20.46
N ARG A 72 -3.88 -26.02 21.79
CA ARG A 72 -4.13 -24.76 22.52
C ARG A 72 -3.34 -24.76 23.83
N TYR A 73 -3.30 -23.62 24.52
CA TYR A 73 -2.66 -23.51 25.83
C TYR A 73 -3.68 -23.35 26.95
N ARG A 74 -3.42 -24.01 28.08
CA ARG A 74 -4.14 -23.80 29.32
C ARG A 74 -3.21 -23.07 30.30
N LEU A 75 -3.71 -21.97 30.89
CA LEU A 75 -2.96 -21.11 31.81
C LEU A 75 -3.56 -21.28 33.21
N ASP A 76 -2.78 -21.82 34.18
CA ASP A 76 -3.23 -22.07 35.55
C ASP A 76 -4.57 -22.84 35.65
N GLY A 77 -4.86 -23.67 34.68
CA GLY A 77 -6.10 -24.44 34.57
C GLY A 77 -7.23 -23.76 33.79
N GLU A 78 -7.11 -22.48 33.42
CA GLU A 78 -8.06 -21.76 32.58
C GLU A 78 -7.81 -21.96 31.08
N GLY A 79 -8.83 -21.83 30.26
CA GLY A 79 -8.80 -22.03 28.82
C GLY A 79 -9.38 -23.38 28.41
N PRO A 80 -8.88 -24.04 27.34
CA PRO A 80 -7.65 -23.69 26.61
C PRO A 80 -7.84 -22.53 25.61
N PHE A 81 -6.77 -21.73 25.44
CA PHE A 81 -6.71 -20.57 24.53
C PHE A 81 -5.81 -20.88 23.33
N PRO A 82 -6.08 -20.31 22.14
CA PRO A 82 -5.18 -20.44 20.99
C PRO A 82 -3.80 -19.85 21.29
N ASP A 83 -2.77 -20.31 20.58
CA ASP A 83 -1.42 -19.77 20.66
C ASP A 83 -1.39 -18.33 20.12
N PRO A 84 -0.88 -17.35 20.87
CA PRO A 84 -0.67 -15.99 20.39
C PRO A 84 0.14 -15.91 19.08
N ALA A 85 1.08 -16.83 18.91
CA ALA A 85 1.92 -16.94 17.71
C ALA A 85 1.54 -18.14 16.83
N SER A 86 0.25 -18.44 16.76
CA SER A 86 -0.29 -19.48 15.90
C SER A 86 0.12 -19.30 14.44
N ARG A 87 0.55 -20.37 13.78
CA ARG A 87 0.92 -20.34 12.35
C ARG A 87 -0.26 -20.57 11.42
N PHE A 88 -1.35 -21.12 11.93
CA PHE A 88 -2.62 -21.31 11.24
C PHE A 88 -3.78 -21.57 12.21
N GLN A 89 -4.93 -21.01 11.90
CA GLN A 89 -6.17 -21.13 12.68
C GLN A 89 -7.27 -21.73 11.79
N PRO A 90 -7.34 -23.05 11.63
CA PRO A 90 -8.24 -23.70 10.66
C PRO A 90 -9.72 -23.47 10.96
N GLU A 91 -10.07 -23.20 12.23
CA GLU A 91 -11.43 -22.94 12.70
C GLU A 91 -11.66 -21.47 13.09
N GLY A 92 -10.67 -20.61 12.79
CA GLY A 92 -10.69 -19.19 13.11
C GLY A 92 -10.04 -18.86 14.45
N PRO A 93 -9.95 -17.58 14.80
CA PRO A 93 -9.15 -17.08 15.92
C PRO A 93 -9.54 -17.64 17.29
N GLU A 94 -10.74 -18.13 17.45
CA GLU A 94 -11.24 -18.72 18.70
C GLU A 94 -11.00 -20.25 18.76
N GLY A 95 -10.62 -20.85 17.63
CA GLY A 95 -10.36 -22.27 17.49
C GLY A 95 -8.94 -22.69 17.88
N PRO A 96 -8.60 -23.98 17.70
CA PRO A 96 -7.25 -24.47 17.96
C PRO A 96 -6.26 -23.95 16.92
N SER A 97 -5.03 -23.72 17.36
CA SER A 97 -3.88 -23.48 16.51
C SER A 97 -3.42 -24.77 15.85
N GLU A 98 -2.92 -24.68 14.62
CA GLU A 98 -2.37 -25.84 13.90
C GLU A 98 -0.86 -25.68 13.69
N VAL A 99 -0.10 -26.74 13.94
CA VAL A 99 1.33 -26.81 13.67
C VAL A 99 1.57 -26.82 12.16
N VAL A 100 2.35 -25.86 11.68
CA VAL A 100 2.74 -25.74 10.28
C VAL A 100 4.23 -26.04 10.14
N ASP A 101 4.59 -26.86 9.14
CA ASP A 101 5.98 -27.09 8.78
C ASP A 101 6.36 -26.21 7.57
N PRO A 102 7.15 -25.14 7.76
CA PRO A 102 7.53 -24.27 6.66
C PRO A 102 8.52 -24.94 5.70
N ASP A 103 9.30 -25.94 6.15
CA ASP A 103 10.30 -26.63 5.34
C ASP A 103 9.66 -27.64 4.37
N ALA A 104 8.38 -27.97 4.57
CA ALA A 104 7.63 -28.86 3.68
C ALA A 104 7.29 -28.23 2.32
N PHE A 105 7.39 -26.89 2.18
CA PHE A 105 7.07 -26.21 0.92
C PHE A 105 8.30 -26.18 -0.01
N PRO A 106 8.19 -26.72 -1.25
CA PRO A 106 9.31 -26.79 -2.20
C PRO A 106 9.44 -25.45 -2.98
N TRP A 107 10.08 -24.46 -2.39
CA TRP A 107 10.34 -23.18 -3.04
C TRP A 107 11.13 -23.33 -4.35
N THR A 108 10.76 -22.56 -5.39
CA THR A 108 11.45 -22.52 -6.68
C THR A 108 12.19 -21.20 -6.93
N ASP A 109 12.15 -20.27 -6.00
CA ASP A 109 12.57 -18.89 -6.10
C ASP A 109 14.05 -18.60 -5.72
N ALA A 110 14.91 -19.61 -5.66
CA ALA A 110 16.32 -19.45 -5.26
C ALA A 110 17.11 -18.39 -6.06
N GLY A 111 16.67 -18.08 -7.29
CA GLY A 111 17.23 -17.02 -8.15
C GLY A 111 16.69 -15.63 -7.87
N TRP A 112 15.64 -15.51 -7.08
CA TRP A 112 14.98 -14.23 -6.79
C TRP A 112 15.86 -13.32 -5.92
N ARG A 113 15.93 -12.03 -6.25
CA ARG A 113 16.81 -11.04 -5.58
C ARG A 113 16.06 -10.01 -4.77
N GLY A 114 14.72 -10.11 -4.70
CA GLY A 114 13.86 -9.16 -3.99
C GLY A 114 13.53 -7.92 -4.81
N LEU A 115 13.08 -6.88 -4.11
CA LEU A 115 12.61 -5.62 -4.68
C LEU A 115 13.57 -4.47 -4.35
N ALA A 116 13.84 -3.63 -5.35
CA ALA A 116 14.45 -2.32 -5.17
C ALA A 116 13.38 -1.23 -5.26
N LEU A 117 13.51 -0.16 -4.46
CA LEU A 117 12.58 0.97 -4.49
C LEU A 117 12.60 1.71 -5.85
N PRO A 118 13.77 2.03 -6.46
CA PRO A 118 13.78 2.61 -7.80
C PRO A 118 13.19 1.66 -8.84
N GLY A 119 12.23 2.15 -9.63
CA GLY A 119 11.53 1.36 -10.65
C GLY A 119 10.34 0.56 -10.13
N LEU A 120 10.03 0.65 -8.84
CA LEU A 120 8.88 0.00 -8.24
C LEU A 120 7.57 0.56 -8.80
N VAL A 121 6.64 -0.34 -9.11
CA VAL A 121 5.24 -0.09 -9.44
C VAL A 121 4.41 -1.04 -8.60
N VAL A 122 3.68 -0.50 -7.63
CA VAL A 122 2.90 -1.27 -6.67
C VAL A 122 1.48 -1.50 -7.18
N TYR A 123 0.91 -2.65 -6.85
CA TYR A 123 -0.49 -2.98 -7.09
C TYR A 123 -1.13 -3.47 -5.80
N GLU A 124 -1.95 -2.61 -5.19
CA GLU A 124 -2.69 -2.93 -3.97
C GLU A 124 -3.84 -3.88 -4.27
N MET A 125 -3.93 -4.97 -3.50
CA MET A 125 -4.86 -6.07 -3.74
C MET A 125 -5.55 -6.53 -2.46
N HIS A 126 -6.88 -6.56 -2.46
CA HIS A 126 -7.68 -7.27 -1.48
C HIS A 126 -8.02 -8.66 -2.00
N VAL A 127 -7.42 -9.71 -1.43
CA VAL A 127 -7.55 -11.09 -1.93
C VAL A 127 -9.02 -11.53 -2.04
N GLY A 128 -9.84 -11.22 -1.02
CA GLY A 128 -11.24 -11.64 -0.94
C GLY A 128 -12.16 -11.06 -2.03
N THR A 129 -11.78 -9.94 -2.67
CA THR A 129 -12.58 -9.31 -3.74
C THR A 129 -11.85 -9.23 -5.09
N PHE A 130 -10.61 -9.73 -5.15
CA PHE A 130 -9.83 -9.69 -6.39
C PHE A 130 -10.37 -10.65 -7.46
N THR A 131 -10.87 -11.81 -7.01
CA THR A 131 -11.54 -12.78 -7.89
C THR A 131 -12.87 -13.21 -7.27
N PRO A 132 -13.80 -13.80 -8.05
CA PRO A 132 -15.06 -14.34 -7.52
C PRO A 132 -14.88 -15.39 -6.42
N GLU A 133 -13.79 -16.16 -6.49
CA GLU A 133 -13.45 -17.20 -5.51
C GLU A 133 -12.92 -16.61 -4.21
N GLY A 134 -12.34 -15.41 -4.25
CA GLY A 134 -11.78 -14.71 -3.09
C GLY A 134 -10.62 -15.44 -2.41
N THR A 135 -9.80 -16.18 -3.16
CA THR A 135 -8.72 -17.00 -2.62
C THR A 135 -7.36 -16.66 -3.23
N LEU A 136 -6.27 -16.94 -2.48
CA LEU A 136 -4.89 -16.80 -2.96
C LEU A 136 -4.62 -17.64 -4.22
N ALA A 137 -5.20 -18.84 -4.29
CA ALA A 137 -5.05 -19.71 -5.45
C ALA A 137 -5.64 -19.07 -6.71
N ALA A 138 -6.86 -18.53 -6.63
CA ALA A 138 -7.50 -17.84 -7.76
C ALA A 138 -6.80 -16.52 -8.12
N ALA A 139 -6.31 -15.79 -7.11
CA ALA A 139 -5.51 -14.56 -7.33
C ALA A 139 -4.19 -14.85 -8.06
N ALA A 140 -3.52 -15.96 -7.74
CA ALA A 140 -2.27 -16.38 -8.40
C ALA A 140 -2.43 -16.58 -9.92
N GLU A 141 -3.60 -17.01 -10.39
CA GLU A 141 -3.90 -17.16 -11.82
C GLU A 141 -3.97 -15.83 -12.57
N LYS A 142 -4.10 -14.70 -11.85
CA LYS A 142 -4.16 -13.36 -12.44
C LYS A 142 -2.83 -12.62 -12.44
N LEU A 143 -1.79 -13.15 -11.80
CA LEU A 143 -0.48 -12.48 -11.68
C LEU A 143 0.18 -12.20 -13.03
N SER A 144 0.01 -13.08 -14.03
CA SER A 144 0.54 -12.86 -15.38
C SER A 144 -0.03 -11.59 -16.01
N HIS A 145 -1.32 -11.31 -15.80
CA HIS A 145 -1.94 -10.07 -16.26
C HIS A 145 -1.27 -8.83 -15.65
N LEU A 146 -1.02 -8.83 -14.34
CA LEU A 146 -0.36 -7.72 -13.66
C LEU A 146 1.05 -7.48 -14.22
N ARG A 147 1.79 -8.55 -14.45
CA ARG A 147 3.11 -8.47 -15.07
C ARG A 147 3.06 -7.86 -16.48
N GLU A 148 2.08 -8.26 -17.31
CA GLU A 148 1.85 -7.72 -18.65
C GLU A 148 1.51 -6.24 -18.65
N VAL A 149 0.79 -5.76 -17.65
CA VAL A 149 0.49 -4.33 -17.46
C VAL A 149 1.75 -3.53 -17.12
N GLY A 150 2.70 -4.13 -16.45
CA GLY A 150 3.95 -3.49 -16.04
C GLY A 150 4.09 -3.30 -14.53
N ILE A 151 3.26 -3.98 -13.73
CA ILE A 151 3.40 -4.06 -12.27
C ILE A 151 4.71 -4.78 -11.92
N THR A 152 5.34 -4.38 -10.83
CA THR A 152 6.57 -5.00 -10.32
C THR A 152 6.41 -5.60 -8.92
N ALA A 153 5.42 -5.13 -8.15
CA ALA A 153 5.10 -5.68 -6.84
C ALA A 153 3.59 -5.70 -6.60
N VAL A 154 3.10 -6.75 -5.97
CA VAL A 154 1.75 -6.83 -5.42
C VAL A 154 1.82 -6.51 -3.93
N GLU A 155 1.02 -5.56 -3.46
CA GLU A 155 0.82 -5.28 -2.05
C GLU A 155 -0.50 -5.92 -1.63
N LEU A 156 -0.41 -6.95 -0.79
CA LEU A 156 -1.58 -7.63 -0.24
C LEU A 156 -2.10 -6.83 0.96
N MET A 157 -3.38 -6.46 0.95
CA MET A 157 -4.07 -5.99 2.15
C MET A 157 -3.95 -7.05 3.26
N PRO A 158 -4.16 -6.69 4.55
CA PRO A 158 -3.79 -7.56 5.67
C PRO A 158 -4.36 -8.96 5.59
N VAL A 159 -3.53 -9.95 5.91
CA VAL A 159 -3.89 -11.38 5.90
C VAL A 159 -3.89 -12.02 7.28
N ALA A 160 -3.58 -11.29 8.36
CA ALA A 160 -3.66 -11.83 9.71
C ALA A 160 -5.09 -12.32 10.01
N ASP A 161 -5.24 -13.49 10.66
CA ASP A 161 -6.56 -14.10 10.81
C ASP A 161 -7.48 -13.29 11.75
N TRP A 162 -8.74 -13.17 11.38
CA TRP A 162 -9.80 -12.44 12.08
C TRP A 162 -11.08 -13.27 12.23
N VAL A 163 -11.96 -12.83 13.13
CA VAL A 163 -13.30 -13.44 13.30
C VAL A 163 -14.22 -12.99 12.17
N GLY A 164 -14.89 -13.93 11.52
CA GLY A 164 -15.77 -13.67 10.39
C GLY A 164 -15.29 -14.31 9.09
N ARG A 165 -16.05 -14.12 8.02
CA ARG A 165 -15.80 -14.70 6.69
C ARG A 165 -15.28 -13.69 5.68
N TRP A 166 -15.65 -12.43 5.80
CA TRP A 166 -15.18 -11.33 4.97
C TRP A 166 -14.80 -10.11 5.83
N GLY A 167 -13.85 -9.36 5.37
CA GLY A 167 -13.35 -8.16 6.02
C GLY A 167 -12.13 -7.63 5.26
N TRP A 168 -11.77 -6.40 5.52
CA TRP A 168 -10.57 -5.79 4.95
C TRP A 168 -9.26 -6.40 5.46
N GLY A 169 -9.31 -7.04 6.64
CA GLY A 169 -8.15 -7.64 7.30
C GLY A 169 -7.54 -6.80 8.42
N TYR A 170 -8.01 -5.57 8.64
CA TYR A 170 -7.49 -4.70 9.72
C TYR A 170 -8.01 -5.09 11.13
N ASP A 171 -8.93 -6.03 11.21
CA ASP A 171 -9.38 -6.65 12.46
C ASP A 171 -8.58 -7.93 12.83
N GLY A 172 -7.38 -8.09 12.29
CA GLY A 172 -6.52 -9.25 12.54
C GLY A 172 -6.13 -9.38 14.01
N VAL A 173 -6.12 -10.61 14.53
CA VAL A 173 -5.78 -10.91 15.94
C VAL A 173 -4.70 -11.98 16.09
N ASN A 174 -4.46 -12.77 15.05
CA ASN A 174 -3.40 -13.78 15.00
C ASN A 174 -2.36 -13.39 13.95
N LEU A 175 -1.41 -12.53 14.33
CA LEU A 175 -0.49 -11.88 13.38
C LEU A 175 0.46 -12.84 12.65
N TYR A 176 0.63 -14.06 13.17
CA TYR A 176 1.47 -15.10 12.54
C TYR A 176 0.66 -16.08 11.69
N ALA A 177 -0.68 -16.01 11.70
CA ALA A 177 -1.55 -16.92 10.97
C ALA A 177 -2.18 -16.23 9.77
N PRO A 178 -1.85 -16.62 8.53
CA PRO A 178 -2.65 -16.22 7.37
C PRO A 178 -4.09 -16.68 7.53
N THR A 179 -5.04 -15.81 7.22
CA THR A 179 -6.46 -16.12 7.38
C THR A 179 -6.89 -17.32 6.55
N ARG A 180 -7.63 -18.22 7.19
CA ARG A 180 -8.26 -19.37 6.54
C ARG A 180 -9.21 -18.99 5.41
N ASN A 181 -9.73 -17.76 5.43
CA ASN A 181 -10.66 -17.26 4.41
C ASN A 181 -10.03 -17.18 3.02
N TYR A 182 -8.71 -17.02 2.94
CA TYR A 182 -7.97 -16.91 1.68
C TYR A 182 -7.28 -18.23 1.27
N GLY A 183 -7.29 -19.22 2.14
CA GLY A 183 -6.67 -20.53 1.93
C GLY A 183 -5.81 -20.96 3.11
N ARG A 184 -4.91 -21.90 2.87
CA ARG A 184 -3.95 -22.39 3.86
C ARG A 184 -2.60 -21.64 3.76
N PRO A 185 -1.72 -21.76 4.75
CA PRO A 185 -0.37 -21.21 4.69
C PRO A 185 0.41 -21.56 3.41
N GLU A 186 0.22 -22.78 2.90
CA GLU A 186 0.85 -23.25 1.67
C GLU A 186 0.33 -22.50 0.42
N ASP A 187 -0.91 -22.02 0.45
CA ASP A 187 -1.48 -21.25 -0.66
C ASP A 187 -0.84 -19.86 -0.75
N LEU A 188 -0.53 -19.22 0.39
CA LEU A 188 0.23 -17.97 0.41
C LEU A 188 1.67 -18.18 -0.09
N ARG A 189 2.35 -19.26 0.34
CA ARG A 189 3.68 -19.60 -0.18
C ARG A 189 3.64 -19.84 -1.69
N ARG A 190 2.64 -20.56 -2.18
CA ARG A 190 2.44 -20.81 -3.61
C ARG A 190 2.17 -19.53 -4.41
N PHE A 191 1.40 -18.61 -3.83
CA PHE A 191 1.16 -17.29 -4.42
C PHE A 191 2.47 -16.51 -4.57
N VAL A 192 3.30 -16.46 -3.52
CA VAL A 192 4.59 -15.75 -3.52
C VAL A 192 5.57 -16.40 -4.51
N ASP A 193 5.73 -17.72 -4.47
CA ASP A 193 6.61 -18.47 -5.40
C ASP A 193 6.21 -18.24 -6.86
N ARG A 194 4.89 -18.22 -7.14
CA ARG A 194 4.36 -17.90 -8.47
C ARG A 194 4.62 -16.46 -8.87
N ALA A 195 4.49 -15.51 -7.95
CA ALA A 195 4.81 -14.11 -8.19
C ALA A 195 6.29 -13.95 -8.57
N HIS A 196 7.20 -14.53 -7.80
CA HIS A 196 8.65 -14.52 -8.06
C HIS A 196 8.98 -15.14 -9.43
N ALA A 197 8.36 -16.26 -9.78
CA ALA A 197 8.54 -16.89 -11.09
C ALA A 197 8.14 -15.98 -12.27
N LEU A 198 7.23 -15.02 -12.03
CA LEU A 198 6.80 -14.02 -13.00
C LEU A 198 7.61 -12.72 -12.94
N GLY A 199 8.56 -12.61 -12.00
CA GLY A 199 9.33 -11.38 -11.75
C GLY A 199 8.51 -10.30 -11.05
N LEU A 200 7.56 -10.69 -10.20
CA LEU A 200 6.79 -9.83 -9.31
C LEU A 200 7.22 -10.08 -7.87
N GLY A 201 7.47 -9.01 -7.10
CA GLY A 201 7.60 -9.14 -5.66
C GLY A 201 6.26 -9.09 -4.94
N VAL A 202 6.25 -9.46 -3.66
CA VAL A 202 5.06 -9.42 -2.82
C VAL A 202 5.36 -8.65 -1.53
N VAL A 203 4.59 -7.60 -1.30
CA VAL A 203 4.57 -6.78 -0.08
C VAL A 203 3.32 -7.15 0.71
N LEU A 204 3.43 -7.22 2.03
CA LEU A 204 2.29 -7.46 2.91
C LEU A 204 1.97 -6.24 3.75
N ASP A 205 0.71 -5.85 3.75
CA ASP A 205 0.21 -4.87 4.71
C ASP A 205 0.05 -5.50 6.09
N VAL A 206 0.70 -4.92 7.10
CA VAL A 206 0.72 -5.42 8.47
C VAL A 206 0.23 -4.38 9.45
N VAL A 207 -0.67 -4.79 10.33
CA VAL A 207 -1.27 -3.96 11.37
C VAL A 207 -0.54 -4.21 12.68
N TYR A 208 0.34 -3.28 13.08
CA TYR A 208 1.12 -3.36 14.32
C TYR A 208 0.82 -2.21 15.29
N ASN A 209 -0.25 -1.47 15.04
CA ASN A 209 -0.69 -0.36 15.88
C ASN A 209 -1.86 -0.76 16.80
N HIS A 210 -2.69 -1.74 16.42
CA HIS A 210 -3.82 -2.26 17.18
C HIS A 210 -4.11 -3.72 16.83
N LEU A 211 -5.08 -4.32 17.50
CA LEU A 211 -5.62 -5.65 17.19
C LEU A 211 -7.14 -5.60 17.15
N GLY A 212 -7.72 -6.50 16.39
CA GLY A 212 -9.15 -6.63 16.26
C GLY A 212 -9.88 -6.84 17.60
N PRO A 213 -11.16 -6.45 17.70
CA PRO A 213 -11.91 -6.45 18.95
C PRO A 213 -12.39 -7.83 19.40
N ARG A 214 -12.36 -8.85 18.52
CA ARG A 214 -12.79 -10.22 18.80
C ARG A 214 -11.74 -11.24 18.43
N GLY A 215 -11.66 -12.32 19.24
CA GLY A 215 -10.67 -13.39 19.04
C GLY A 215 -9.26 -13.01 19.51
N ASN A 216 -9.08 -11.85 20.10
CA ASN A 216 -7.82 -11.40 20.67
C ASN A 216 -7.62 -12.00 22.07
N TYR A 217 -6.73 -12.98 22.17
CA TYR A 217 -6.38 -13.63 23.42
C TYR A 217 -5.06 -13.15 24.03
N LEU A 218 -4.35 -12.19 23.42
CA LEU A 218 -3.07 -11.66 23.97
C LEU A 218 -3.19 -11.20 25.43
N PRO A 219 -4.28 -10.51 25.86
CA PRO A 219 -4.42 -10.09 27.26
C PRO A 219 -4.50 -11.23 28.27
N ARG A 220 -4.84 -12.46 27.84
CA ARG A 220 -4.82 -13.65 28.69
C ARG A 220 -3.40 -14.15 28.97
N PHE A 221 -2.51 -13.91 28.00
CA PHE A 221 -1.13 -14.35 28.09
C PHE A 221 -0.22 -13.34 28.81
N GLY A 222 -0.36 -12.05 28.53
CA GLY A 222 0.52 -11.04 29.11
C GLY A 222 0.09 -9.60 28.85
N PRO A 223 0.85 -8.64 29.38
CA PRO A 223 0.58 -7.22 29.24
C PRO A 223 1.06 -6.70 27.86
N TYR A 224 0.37 -7.07 26.81
CA TYR A 224 0.68 -6.63 25.44
C TYR A 224 0.25 -5.20 25.17
N PHE A 225 -0.70 -4.67 25.95
CA PHE A 225 -1.35 -3.38 25.71
C PHE A 225 -0.93 -2.36 26.76
N HIS A 226 -0.76 -1.12 26.33
CA HIS A 226 -0.44 0.00 27.18
C HIS A 226 -1.64 0.36 28.07
N ARG A 227 -1.38 0.65 29.35
CA ARG A 227 -2.48 0.91 30.32
C ARG A 227 -3.16 2.27 30.15
N GLU A 228 -2.45 3.25 29.56
CA GLU A 228 -2.85 4.65 29.53
C GLU A 228 -2.95 5.22 28.11
N LYS A 229 -2.45 4.50 27.09
CA LYS A 229 -2.50 4.95 25.70
C LYS A 229 -3.54 4.15 24.92
N ALA A 230 -4.26 4.82 24.06
CA ALA A 230 -5.20 4.23 23.13
C ALA A 230 -4.98 4.80 21.73
N THR A 231 -5.46 4.09 20.72
CA THR A 231 -5.58 4.53 19.34
C THR A 231 -7.05 4.75 19.00
N ASP A 232 -7.34 5.26 17.83
CA ASP A 232 -8.74 5.39 17.35
C ASP A 232 -9.44 4.02 17.19
N TRP A 233 -8.67 2.92 17.17
CA TRP A 233 -9.18 1.55 16.96
C TRP A 233 -9.12 0.66 18.21
N GLY A 234 -8.65 1.18 19.35
CA GLY A 234 -8.60 0.44 20.61
C GLY A 234 -7.35 0.70 21.44
N ASP A 235 -7.06 -0.19 22.39
CA ASP A 235 -5.90 -0.07 23.27
C ASP A 235 -4.60 -0.12 22.45
N ALA A 236 -3.68 0.83 22.71
CA ALA A 236 -2.38 0.86 22.07
C ALA A 236 -1.50 -0.29 22.56
N LEU A 237 -0.66 -0.82 21.66
CA LEU A 237 0.34 -1.82 22.03
C LEU A 237 1.46 -1.20 22.88
N ASP A 238 2.00 -1.97 23.80
CA ASP A 238 3.00 -1.50 24.77
C ASP A 238 4.42 -1.76 24.27
N PHE A 239 5.04 -0.76 23.64
CA PHE A 239 6.41 -0.86 23.16
C PHE A 239 7.44 -0.18 24.05
N ASP A 240 7.05 0.62 25.05
CA ASP A 240 7.97 1.49 25.77
C ASP A 240 7.87 1.46 27.31
N SER A 241 6.93 0.71 27.89
CA SER A 241 6.87 0.51 29.35
C SER A 241 7.97 -0.42 29.84
N GLU A 242 8.24 -0.35 31.14
CA GLU A 242 9.13 -1.32 31.81
C GLU A 242 8.60 -2.76 31.63
N GLY A 243 9.42 -3.65 31.06
CA GLY A 243 9.03 -5.03 30.77
C GLY A 243 8.42 -5.25 29.37
N SER A 244 8.32 -4.23 28.51
CA SER A 244 7.80 -4.34 27.14
C SER A 244 8.69 -5.14 26.17
N GLY A 245 9.88 -5.56 26.58
CA GLY A 245 10.82 -6.34 25.75
C GLY A 245 10.18 -7.52 25.01
N PRO A 246 9.43 -8.42 25.67
CA PRO A 246 8.75 -9.53 25.00
C PRO A 246 7.65 -9.10 24.01
N VAL A 247 6.99 -7.95 24.25
CA VAL A 247 6.03 -7.38 23.29
C VAL A 247 6.77 -6.92 22.04
N ARG A 248 7.87 -6.17 22.19
CA ARG A 248 8.74 -5.79 21.07
C ARG A 248 9.25 -7.00 20.31
N GLU A 249 9.76 -8.02 21.05
CA GLU A 249 10.22 -9.29 20.46
C GLU A 249 9.14 -9.94 19.59
N TYR A 250 7.89 -9.94 20.04
CA TYR A 250 6.76 -10.54 19.30
C TYR A 250 6.55 -9.86 17.93
N PHE A 251 6.51 -8.53 17.87
CA PHE A 251 6.29 -7.79 16.61
C PHE A 251 7.52 -7.79 15.71
N VAL A 252 8.71 -7.62 16.28
CA VAL A 252 9.98 -7.68 15.53
C VAL A 252 10.19 -9.06 14.90
N ALA A 253 9.89 -10.13 15.67
CA ALA A 253 9.96 -11.49 15.14
C ALA A 253 8.89 -11.79 14.10
N ASN A 254 7.72 -11.17 14.18
CA ASN A 254 6.68 -11.31 13.17
C ASN A 254 7.13 -10.72 11.81
N ALA A 255 7.78 -9.57 11.80
CA ALA A 255 8.37 -9.03 10.57
C ALA A 255 9.43 -9.97 9.97
N ALA A 256 10.31 -10.54 10.80
CA ALA A 256 11.29 -11.53 10.36
C ALA A 256 10.64 -12.81 9.82
N TYR A 257 9.57 -13.26 10.47
CA TYR A 257 8.77 -14.44 10.08
C TYR A 257 8.23 -14.33 8.66
N TRP A 258 7.64 -13.21 8.29
CA TRP A 258 7.12 -12.98 6.95
C TRP A 258 8.22 -13.05 5.88
N MET A 259 9.41 -12.53 6.19
CA MET A 259 10.56 -12.58 5.28
C MET A 259 11.15 -14.00 5.14
N THR A 260 11.17 -14.78 6.22
CA THR A 260 11.83 -16.11 6.22
C THR A 260 10.92 -17.25 5.83
N GLU A 261 9.66 -17.28 6.30
CA GLU A 261 8.76 -18.41 6.08
C GLU A 261 7.84 -18.25 4.86
N TYR A 262 7.67 -17.00 4.38
CA TYR A 262 6.85 -16.70 3.18
C TYR A 262 7.63 -16.01 2.07
N HIS A 263 8.91 -15.79 2.24
CA HIS A 263 9.78 -15.13 1.27
C HIS A 263 9.24 -13.77 0.77
N LEU A 264 8.46 -13.06 1.59
CA LEU A 264 7.94 -11.75 1.22
C LEU A 264 9.08 -10.76 0.93
N ASP A 265 8.81 -9.78 0.07
CA ASP A 265 9.77 -8.78 -0.40
C ASP A 265 9.60 -7.42 0.26
N GLY A 266 8.68 -7.33 1.20
CA GLY A 266 8.47 -6.10 1.94
C GLY A 266 7.23 -6.14 2.82
N LEU A 267 7.10 -5.07 3.59
CA LEU A 267 5.93 -4.79 4.42
C LEU A 267 5.44 -3.37 4.12
N ARG A 268 4.14 -3.17 4.17
CA ARG A 268 3.51 -1.88 4.38
C ARG A 268 3.04 -1.84 5.83
N LEU A 269 3.52 -0.88 6.61
CA LEU A 269 3.14 -0.76 8.01
C LEU A 269 2.01 0.25 8.14
N ASP A 270 0.88 -0.23 8.61
CA ASP A 270 -0.35 0.52 8.80
C ASP A 270 -0.24 1.52 9.94
N ALA A 271 -0.76 2.74 9.75
CA ALA A 271 -0.94 3.79 10.75
C ALA A 271 0.23 3.90 11.77
N THR A 272 1.46 4.05 11.26
CA THR A 272 2.66 4.02 12.11
C THR A 272 2.73 5.14 13.15
N GLN A 273 1.94 6.21 13.02
CA GLN A 273 1.79 7.25 14.03
C GLN A 273 1.17 6.73 15.34
N ASP A 274 0.41 5.63 15.27
CA ASP A 274 -0.24 5.00 16.42
C ASP A 274 0.60 3.88 17.05
N MET A 275 1.79 3.63 16.53
CA MET A 275 2.81 2.81 17.18
C MET A 275 3.59 3.66 18.19
N HIS A 276 2.96 3.90 19.33
CA HIS A 276 3.51 4.76 20.38
C HIS A 276 4.75 4.14 21.03
N ASP A 277 5.92 4.71 20.73
CA ASP A 277 7.20 4.27 21.31
C ASP A 277 8.13 5.46 21.57
N THR A 278 8.45 5.69 22.82
CA THR A 278 9.37 6.74 23.27
C THR A 278 10.77 6.20 23.60
N SER A 279 11.02 4.93 23.32
CA SER A 279 12.32 4.29 23.56
C SER A 279 13.44 4.97 22.75
N PRO A 280 14.70 4.93 23.22
CA PRO A 280 15.84 5.48 22.47
C PRO A 280 15.98 4.91 21.06
N ARG A 281 15.59 3.66 20.85
CA ARG A 281 15.46 3.02 19.55
C ARG A 281 14.00 2.63 19.32
N HIS A 282 13.35 3.36 18.43
CA HIS A 282 11.94 3.13 18.10
C HIS A 282 11.72 1.70 17.56
N VAL A 283 10.60 1.06 17.91
CA VAL A 283 10.26 -0.31 17.46
C VAL A 283 10.26 -0.45 15.95
N LEU A 284 9.87 0.57 15.20
CA LEU A 284 9.95 0.59 13.73
C LEU A 284 11.38 0.41 13.20
N ALA A 285 12.39 0.96 13.89
CA ALA A 285 13.79 0.76 13.52
C ALA A 285 14.27 -0.67 13.82
N GLU A 286 13.72 -1.31 14.86
CA GLU A 286 13.99 -2.72 15.15
C GLU A 286 13.32 -3.64 14.11
N ILE A 287 12.06 -3.37 13.77
CA ILE A 287 11.30 -4.07 12.72
C ILE A 287 12.03 -3.97 11.37
N SER A 288 12.43 -2.75 10.97
CA SER A 288 13.18 -2.52 9.74
C SER A 288 14.48 -3.33 9.68
N THR A 289 15.24 -3.30 10.77
CA THR A 289 16.51 -4.04 10.88
C THR A 289 16.27 -5.56 10.81
N ALA A 290 15.25 -6.06 11.52
CA ALA A 290 14.94 -7.49 11.58
C ALA A 290 14.44 -8.01 10.22
N ALA A 291 13.55 -7.30 9.55
CA ALA A 291 13.05 -7.67 8.23
C ALA A 291 14.19 -7.78 7.21
N ARG A 292 15.08 -6.78 7.13
CA ARG A 292 16.24 -6.78 6.22
C ARG A 292 17.21 -7.91 6.52
N ARG A 293 17.49 -8.14 7.81
CA ARG A 293 18.37 -9.25 8.24
C ARG A 293 17.76 -10.61 7.87
N ALA A 294 16.47 -10.78 8.09
CA ALA A 294 15.74 -12.02 7.82
C ALA A 294 15.64 -12.34 6.33
N ALA A 295 15.54 -11.33 5.48
CA ALA A 295 15.53 -11.48 4.02
C ALA A 295 16.88 -11.99 3.46
N GLY A 296 17.98 -11.91 4.22
CA GLY A 296 19.29 -12.36 3.80
C GLY A 296 19.81 -11.59 2.59
N PRO A 297 20.11 -12.26 1.44
CA PRO A 297 20.63 -11.58 0.26
C PRO A 297 19.55 -10.87 -0.59
N ARG A 298 18.27 -11.06 -0.28
CA ARG A 298 17.16 -10.42 -1.02
C ARG A 298 17.00 -8.97 -0.57
N GLN A 299 16.80 -8.07 -1.53
CA GLN A 299 16.40 -6.70 -1.23
C GLN A 299 14.92 -6.69 -0.81
N VAL A 300 14.60 -5.92 0.21
CA VAL A 300 13.23 -5.74 0.68
C VAL A 300 12.88 -4.26 0.76
N VAL A 301 11.63 -3.92 0.50
CA VAL A 301 11.09 -2.57 0.62
C VAL A 301 10.11 -2.49 1.79
N LEU A 302 10.26 -1.46 2.62
CA LEU A 302 9.41 -1.21 3.77
C LEU A 302 8.66 0.09 3.55
N LEU A 303 7.37 -0.03 3.29
CA LEU A 303 6.46 1.07 3.04
C LEU A 303 5.74 1.44 4.33
N THR A 304 5.22 2.65 4.43
CA THR A 304 4.45 3.08 5.59
C THR A 304 3.30 3.98 5.23
N GLU A 305 2.23 3.86 5.98
CA GLU A 305 1.28 4.92 6.17
C GLU A 305 1.66 5.71 7.42
N ASN A 306 1.88 7.01 7.25
CA ASN A 306 2.19 7.91 8.33
C ASN A 306 1.49 9.25 8.09
N GLU A 307 0.31 9.41 8.61
CA GLU A 307 -0.55 10.58 8.39
C GLU A 307 0.14 11.90 8.80
N PRO A 308 0.91 11.97 9.91
CA PRO A 308 1.67 13.17 10.27
C PRO A 308 2.81 13.53 9.31
N GLN A 309 3.22 12.65 8.40
CA GLN A 309 4.31 12.86 7.43
C GLN A 309 5.66 13.17 8.13
N ASP A 310 6.02 12.35 9.12
CA ASP A 310 7.26 12.51 9.89
C ASP A 310 8.48 12.06 9.08
N ALA A 311 9.40 12.97 8.79
CA ALA A 311 10.61 12.68 8.01
C ALA A 311 11.53 11.62 8.66
N ARG A 312 11.40 11.35 9.97
CA ARG A 312 12.18 10.31 10.67
C ARG A 312 11.92 8.91 10.11
N VAL A 313 10.72 8.67 9.57
CA VAL A 313 10.32 7.36 9.05
C VAL A 313 11.34 6.80 8.05
N VAL A 314 11.76 7.60 7.06
CA VAL A 314 12.67 7.15 5.99
C VAL A 314 14.14 7.51 6.24
N ARG A 315 14.47 8.22 7.32
CA ARG A 315 15.86 8.45 7.70
C ARG A 315 16.51 7.15 8.19
N SER A 316 17.82 7.04 7.95
CA SER A 316 18.62 5.95 8.52
C SER A 316 18.49 5.90 10.05
N PRO A 317 18.47 4.71 10.66
CA PRO A 317 18.58 4.59 12.13
C PRO A 317 19.82 5.26 12.69
N ASP A 318 20.93 5.31 11.94
CA ASP A 318 22.16 5.98 12.34
C ASP A 318 22.01 7.51 12.39
N ASP A 319 21.04 8.05 11.65
CA ASP A 319 20.66 9.48 11.63
C ASP A 319 19.45 9.77 12.53
N GLY A 320 19.12 8.87 13.44
CA GLY A 320 17.98 8.99 14.36
C GLY A 320 16.61 8.75 13.71
N GLY A 321 16.58 8.11 12.56
CA GLY A 321 15.35 7.70 11.87
C GLY A 321 14.95 6.26 12.15
N TRP A 322 13.93 5.79 11.41
CA TRP A 322 13.37 4.45 11.58
C TRP A 322 13.75 3.48 10.46
N GLY A 323 14.35 3.98 9.36
CA GLY A 323 14.93 3.17 8.30
C GLY A 323 13.92 2.44 7.41
N LEU A 324 12.70 2.98 7.27
CA LEU A 324 11.77 2.54 6.24
C LEU A 324 12.16 3.16 4.89
N ASP A 325 11.56 2.71 3.79
CA ASP A 325 11.99 3.13 2.45
C ASP A 325 11.08 4.18 1.83
N ALA A 326 9.77 4.12 2.07
CA ALA A 326 8.82 5.03 1.43
C ALA A 326 7.54 5.23 2.24
N TYR A 327 6.84 6.34 1.92
CA TYR A 327 5.54 6.72 2.48
C TYR A 327 4.43 6.56 1.46
N TRP A 328 3.24 6.22 1.89
CA TRP A 328 2.02 6.55 1.17
C TRP A 328 1.83 8.09 1.17
N ASN A 329 1.60 8.67 0.00
CA ASN A 329 1.56 10.12 -0.18
C ASN A 329 0.12 10.62 -0.36
N ASP A 330 -0.55 10.91 0.74
CA ASP A 330 -1.89 11.49 0.75
C ASP A 330 -1.95 12.86 0.09
N ASP A 331 -0.93 13.72 0.27
CA ASP A 331 -0.94 15.05 -0.33
C ASP A 331 -1.02 14.98 -1.87
N PHE A 332 -0.34 14.00 -2.47
CA PHE A 332 -0.45 13.75 -3.92
C PHE A 332 -1.87 13.34 -4.30
N HIS A 333 -2.42 12.35 -3.59
CA HIS A 333 -3.79 11.86 -3.81
C HIS A 333 -4.82 12.99 -3.62
N HIS A 334 -4.76 13.72 -2.52
CA HIS A 334 -5.73 14.78 -2.20
C HIS A 334 -5.71 15.89 -3.23
N THR A 335 -4.52 16.32 -3.65
CA THR A 335 -4.37 17.30 -4.74
C THR A 335 -4.96 16.79 -6.05
N ALA A 336 -4.68 15.55 -6.42
CA ALA A 336 -5.20 14.93 -7.64
C ALA A 336 -6.74 14.82 -7.64
N VAL A 337 -7.33 14.39 -6.52
CA VAL A 337 -8.80 14.29 -6.36
C VAL A 337 -9.46 15.65 -6.49
N VAL A 338 -8.89 16.69 -5.84
CA VAL A 338 -9.45 18.05 -5.96
C VAL A 338 -9.32 18.57 -7.39
N ALA A 339 -8.20 18.33 -8.06
CA ALA A 339 -8.01 18.69 -9.48
C ALA A 339 -8.99 17.98 -10.40
N LEU A 340 -9.31 16.70 -10.15
CA LEU A 340 -10.25 15.92 -10.94
C LEU A 340 -11.71 16.32 -10.72
N THR A 341 -12.10 16.54 -9.46
CA THR A 341 -13.50 16.59 -9.05
C THR A 341 -13.97 17.96 -8.58
N GLY A 342 -13.06 18.84 -8.21
CA GLY A 342 -13.36 20.12 -7.55
C GLY A 342 -13.87 19.97 -6.10
N ARG A 343 -13.94 18.76 -5.55
CA ARG A 343 -14.48 18.50 -4.20
C ARG A 343 -13.44 18.83 -3.14
N ARG A 344 -13.79 19.72 -2.21
CA ARG A 344 -12.94 20.22 -1.13
C ARG A 344 -13.68 20.12 0.20
N GLN A 345 -13.81 18.91 0.73
CA GLN A 345 -14.52 18.64 1.98
C GLN A 345 -13.69 17.74 2.88
N ALA A 346 -13.93 17.79 4.19
CA ALA A 346 -13.16 17.06 5.20
C ALA A 346 -11.64 17.28 5.00
N TYR A 347 -10.85 16.24 4.95
CA TYR A 347 -9.39 16.33 4.76
C TYR A 347 -8.95 16.89 3.39
N TYR A 348 -9.85 17.05 2.42
CA TYR A 348 -9.57 17.76 1.15
C TYR A 348 -9.70 19.28 1.24
N THR A 349 -10.16 19.84 2.38
CA THR A 349 -10.53 21.27 2.51
C THR A 349 -9.38 22.21 2.19
N ASP A 350 -8.16 21.85 2.57
CA ASP A 350 -6.97 22.70 2.43
C ASP A 350 -6.25 22.55 1.09
N TYR A 351 -6.69 21.63 0.23
CA TYR A 351 -6.12 21.43 -1.11
C TYR A 351 -6.90 22.23 -2.15
N GLN A 352 -6.18 22.79 -3.12
CA GLN A 352 -6.75 23.60 -4.20
C GLN A 352 -6.91 22.79 -5.51
N GLY A 353 -6.14 21.70 -5.67
CA GLY A 353 -6.03 21.00 -6.96
C GLY A 353 -5.41 21.88 -8.05
N SER A 354 -4.62 22.86 -7.66
CA SER A 354 -4.03 23.85 -8.56
C SER A 354 -2.81 23.28 -9.30
N PRO A 355 -2.46 23.84 -10.47
CA PRO A 355 -1.23 23.49 -11.18
C PRO A 355 0.02 23.56 -10.29
N GLN A 356 0.12 24.56 -9.42
CA GLN A 356 1.27 24.70 -8.51
C GLN A 356 1.34 23.55 -7.50
N GLU A 357 0.21 23.11 -6.94
CA GLU A 357 0.20 21.97 -6.02
C GLU A 357 0.59 20.67 -6.73
N LEU A 358 0.08 20.44 -7.96
CA LEU A 358 0.46 19.28 -8.78
C LEU A 358 1.96 19.26 -9.10
N ILE A 359 2.55 20.42 -9.46
CA ILE A 359 4.01 20.56 -9.64
C ILE A 359 4.73 20.23 -8.34
N SER A 360 4.27 20.79 -7.21
CA SER A 360 4.93 20.68 -5.91
C SER A 360 4.90 19.25 -5.38
N THR A 361 3.76 18.53 -5.50
CA THR A 361 3.68 17.13 -5.07
C THR A 361 4.56 16.21 -5.92
N ALA A 362 4.64 16.46 -7.22
CA ALA A 362 5.55 15.70 -8.10
C ALA A 362 7.02 15.98 -7.79
N ARG A 363 7.36 17.22 -7.40
CA ARG A 363 8.74 17.67 -7.16
C ARG A 363 9.24 17.35 -5.76
N TRP A 364 8.42 17.56 -4.73
CA TRP A 364 8.81 17.58 -3.34
C TRP A 364 8.14 16.47 -2.49
N GLY A 365 7.27 15.69 -3.09
CA GLY A 365 6.48 14.66 -2.39
C GLY A 365 5.35 15.30 -1.57
N PHE A 366 5.63 15.74 -0.34
CA PHE A 366 4.61 16.35 0.51
C PHE A 366 4.45 17.85 0.26
N LEU A 367 3.20 18.33 0.31
CA LEU A 367 2.87 19.77 0.34
C LEU A 367 3.08 20.35 1.74
N TYR A 368 2.68 19.59 2.76
CA TYR A 368 2.81 20.00 4.15
C TYR A 368 4.15 19.51 4.71
N GLN A 369 5.05 20.45 5.00
CA GLN A 369 6.37 20.18 5.55
C GLN A 369 6.62 21.05 6.80
N GLY A 370 5.60 21.14 7.68
CA GLY A 370 5.58 21.95 8.89
C GLY A 370 4.57 23.10 8.85
N GLN A 371 3.86 23.29 7.76
CA GLN A 371 2.80 24.30 7.64
C GLN A 371 1.55 23.87 8.44
N ARG A 372 0.70 24.89 8.74
CA ARG A 372 -0.57 24.62 9.39
C ARG A 372 -1.54 23.94 8.41
N TYR A 373 -2.11 22.83 8.84
CA TYR A 373 -3.18 22.11 8.16
C TYR A 373 -4.49 22.41 8.89
N ALA A 374 -5.41 23.13 8.23
CA ALA A 374 -6.55 23.71 8.92
C ALA A 374 -7.55 22.65 9.36
N TRP A 375 -7.72 21.59 8.58
CA TRP A 375 -8.62 20.48 8.94
C TRP A 375 -8.25 19.85 10.29
N GLN A 376 -6.97 19.54 10.53
CA GLN A 376 -6.48 19.00 11.79
C GLN A 376 -6.25 20.07 12.87
N ARG A 377 -6.30 21.36 12.51
CA ARG A 377 -5.97 22.49 13.40
C ARG A 377 -4.56 22.43 13.99
N ALA A 378 -3.66 21.68 13.38
CA ALA A 378 -2.29 21.44 13.80
C ALA A 378 -1.29 21.72 12.67
N ARG A 379 -0.01 21.64 12.95
CA ARG A 379 1.04 21.57 11.92
C ARG A 379 1.11 20.14 11.40
N ARG A 380 1.32 19.99 10.08
CA ARG A 380 1.48 18.70 9.42
C ARG A 380 2.82 18.64 8.70
N GLY A 381 3.41 17.47 8.73
CA GLY A 381 4.64 17.19 8.02
C GLY A 381 5.90 17.74 8.66
N SER A 382 7.00 17.30 8.13
CA SER A 382 8.35 17.77 8.45
C SER A 382 9.16 17.89 7.14
N PRO A 383 10.26 18.68 7.11
CA PRO A 383 11.02 18.89 5.88
C PRO A 383 11.56 17.58 5.30
N VAL A 384 11.23 17.33 4.02
CA VAL A 384 11.64 16.13 3.25
C VAL A 384 12.34 16.47 1.94
N LEU A 385 12.88 17.70 1.81
CA LEU A 385 13.48 18.19 0.55
C LEU A 385 14.65 17.35 0.04
N ALA A 386 15.33 16.61 0.92
CA ALA A 386 16.43 15.70 0.57
C ALA A 386 15.98 14.25 0.35
N VAL A 387 14.70 13.93 0.56
CA VAL A 387 14.17 12.57 0.37
C VAL A 387 14.01 12.32 -1.12
N PRO A 388 14.51 11.18 -1.66
CA PRO A 388 14.36 10.84 -3.07
C PRO A 388 12.88 10.72 -3.47
N ALA A 389 12.53 11.12 -4.69
CA ALA A 389 11.15 11.07 -5.17
C ALA A 389 10.55 9.64 -5.12
N ALA A 390 11.36 8.62 -5.36
CA ALA A 390 10.92 7.22 -5.28
C ALA A 390 10.42 6.83 -3.88
N ALA A 391 10.80 7.57 -2.81
CA ALA A 391 10.32 7.33 -1.46
C ALA A 391 8.87 7.82 -1.21
N PHE A 392 8.20 8.39 -2.22
CA PHE A 392 6.81 8.79 -2.13
C PHE A 392 5.96 7.88 -3.01
N VAL A 393 5.18 6.99 -2.38
CA VAL A 393 4.20 6.15 -3.06
C VAL A 393 3.00 7.00 -3.42
N THR A 394 2.74 7.16 -4.71
CA THR A 394 1.70 8.03 -5.25
C THR A 394 0.56 7.22 -5.85
N TYR A 395 -0.67 7.64 -5.63
CA TYR A 395 -1.85 6.91 -6.10
C TYR A 395 -3.00 7.86 -6.41
N LEU A 396 -3.89 7.43 -7.31
CA LEU A 396 -5.18 8.06 -7.56
C LEU A 396 -6.29 7.36 -6.78
N GLU A 397 -6.14 6.07 -6.52
CA GLU A 397 -7.07 5.21 -5.79
C GLU A 397 -6.28 4.32 -4.83
N ASN A 398 -6.84 4.05 -3.64
CA ASN A 398 -6.49 2.97 -2.74
C ASN A 398 -7.77 2.48 -2.04
N HIS A 399 -7.67 1.46 -1.20
CA HIS A 399 -8.81 0.87 -0.51
C HIS A 399 -9.56 1.90 0.36
N ASP A 400 -8.84 2.73 1.12
CA ASP A 400 -9.42 3.72 2.03
C ASP A 400 -10.12 4.85 1.29
N GLN A 401 -9.45 5.44 0.32
CA GLN A 401 -9.93 6.63 -0.36
C GLN A 401 -11.18 6.34 -1.21
N LEU A 402 -11.27 5.16 -1.80
CA LEU A 402 -12.49 4.72 -2.49
C LEU A 402 -13.63 4.50 -1.52
N ALA A 403 -13.37 3.79 -0.42
CA ALA A 403 -14.39 3.50 0.57
C ALA A 403 -14.87 4.75 1.30
N ASN A 404 -14.04 5.79 1.45
CA ASN A 404 -14.42 7.07 2.07
C ASN A 404 -15.31 7.94 1.18
N THR A 405 -16.07 7.31 0.28
CA THR A 405 -17.13 7.89 -0.53
C THR A 405 -18.47 7.20 -0.25
N LEU A 406 -19.60 7.76 -0.73
CA LEU A 406 -20.93 7.20 -0.49
C LEU A 406 -21.08 5.76 -1.03
N ASP A 407 -20.57 5.54 -2.23
CA ASP A 407 -20.85 4.35 -3.04
C ASP A 407 -19.60 3.64 -3.55
N GLY A 408 -18.42 4.02 -3.07
CA GLY A 408 -17.16 3.39 -3.44
C GLY A 408 -16.78 3.55 -4.91
N ARG A 409 -17.33 4.58 -5.59
CA ARG A 409 -17.09 4.77 -7.02
C ARG A 409 -15.65 5.14 -7.33
N ARG A 410 -15.13 4.52 -8.39
CA ARG A 410 -13.80 4.73 -8.95
C ARG A 410 -13.61 6.13 -9.54
N MET A 411 -12.40 6.62 -9.56
CA MET A 411 -12.06 7.96 -10.07
C MET A 411 -12.50 8.16 -11.53
N HIS A 412 -12.36 7.15 -12.39
CA HIS A 412 -12.80 7.21 -13.78
C HIS A 412 -14.33 7.40 -13.93
N ALA A 413 -15.12 7.03 -12.92
CA ALA A 413 -16.58 7.17 -12.93
C ALA A 413 -17.07 8.51 -12.36
N VAL A 414 -16.20 9.28 -11.71
CA VAL A 414 -16.53 10.58 -11.09
C VAL A 414 -15.86 11.78 -11.76
N ALA A 415 -14.99 11.53 -12.74
CA ALA A 415 -14.29 12.56 -13.52
C ALA A 415 -14.63 12.45 -15.02
N SER A 416 -14.35 13.52 -15.79
CA SER A 416 -14.36 13.45 -17.24
C SER A 416 -13.37 12.38 -17.73
N PRO A 417 -13.75 11.52 -18.70
CA PRO A 417 -12.82 10.51 -19.24
C PRO A 417 -11.51 11.10 -19.76
N ALA A 418 -11.54 12.25 -20.42
CA ALA A 418 -10.36 12.92 -20.94
C ALA A 418 -9.46 13.43 -19.80
N ARG A 419 -10.05 14.10 -18.79
CA ARG A 419 -9.32 14.60 -17.63
C ARG A 419 -8.70 13.45 -16.81
N HIS A 420 -9.42 12.34 -16.66
CA HIS A 420 -8.90 11.15 -15.99
C HIS A 420 -7.68 10.57 -16.74
N ARG A 421 -7.74 10.45 -18.10
CA ARG A 421 -6.61 10.03 -18.93
C ARG A 421 -5.42 10.99 -18.78
N ALA A 422 -5.68 12.29 -18.83
CA ALA A 422 -4.66 13.33 -18.69
C ALA A 422 -3.93 13.23 -17.34
N LEU A 423 -4.69 13.13 -16.24
CA LEU A 423 -4.11 13.02 -14.92
C LEU A 423 -3.38 11.69 -14.71
N THR A 424 -3.87 10.59 -15.29
CA THR A 424 -3.17 9.30 -15.29
C THR A 424 -1.80 9.42 -15.98
N GLY A 425 -1.71 10.15 -17.10
CA GLY A 425 -0.46 10.43 -17.80
C GLY A 425 0.54 11.22 -16.92
N TRP A 426 0.07 12.29 -16.29
CA TRP A 426 0.89 13.06 -15.35
C TRP A 426 1.37 12.20 -14.18
N TRP A 427 0.48 11.46 -13.54
CA TRP A 427 0.80 10.63 -12.39
C TRP A 427 1.84 9.55 -12.71
N LEU A 428 1.62 8.75 -13.76
CA LEU A 428 2.50 7.64 -14.09
C LEU A 428 3.86 8.08 -14.67
N LEU A 429 3.98 9.32 -15.18
CA LEU A 429 5.25 9.89 -15.64
C LEU A 429 5.93 10.80 -14.61
N ALA A 430 5.27 11.11 -13.50
CA ALA A 430 5.89 11.80 -12.36
C ALA A 430 6.94 10.91 -11.67
N PRO A 431 7.94 11.47 -10.98
CA PRO A 431 9.06 10.69 -10.46
C PRO A 431 8.74 9.82 -9.22
N GLY A 432 7.61 10.01 -8.53
CA GLY A 432 7.19 9.20 -7.39
C GLY A 432 6.99 7.71 -7.74
N THR A 433 6.86 6.85 -6.75
CA THR A 433 6.55 5.42 -6.94
C THR A 433 5.05 5.24 -7.10
N PRO A 434 4.54 4.81 -8.27
CA PRO A 434 3.11 4.68 -8.46
C PRO A 434 2.56 3.41 -7.82
N MET A 435 1.36 3.53 -7.22
CA MET A 435 0.56 2.42 -6.72
C MET A 435 -0.81 2.44 -7.37
N LEU A 436 -1.19 1.35 -8.03
CA LEU A 436 -2.51 1.13 -8.59
C LEU A 436 -3.34 0.31 -7.61
N PHE A 437 -4.62 0.64 -7.48
CA PHE A 437 -5.57 -0.21 -6.77
C PHE A 437 -6.18 -1.26 -7.70
N GLN A 438 -6.52 -2.43 -7.19
CA GLN A 438 -7.06 -3.57 -7.96
C GLN A 438 -8.16 -3.14 -8.94
N GLY A 439 -7.99 -3.48 -10.24
CA GLY A 439 -8.92 -3.17 -11.31
C GLY A 439 -8.83 -1.76 -11.88
N GLN A 440 -7.97 -0.89 -11.34
CA GLN A 440 -7.79 0.48 -11.82
C GLN A 440 -7.24 0.51 -13.26
N GLU A 441 -6.33 -0.39 -13.60
CA GLU A 441 -5.64 -0.46 -14.89
C GLU A 441 -6.58 -0.72 -16.08
N TRP A 442 -7.76 -1.23 -15.82
CA TRP A 442 -8.80 -1.47 -16.82
C TRP A 442 -10.12 -0.76 -16.51
N SER A 443 -10.08 0.16 -15.54
CA SER A 443 -11.27 0.95 -15.11
C SER A 443 -12.44 0.04 -14.74
N ALA A 444 -12.22 -0.87 -13.79
CA ALA A 444 -13.24 -1.77 -13.27
C ALA A 444 -14.45 -0.99 -12.75
N GLU A 445 -15.64 -1.50 -13.00
CA GLU A 445 -16.89 -0.88 -12.55
C GLU A 445 -17.26 -1.25 -11.11
N SER A 446 -16.69 -2.35 -10.59
CA SER A 446 -16.92 -2.76 -9.21
C SER A 446 -16.48 -1.65 -8.25
N PRO A 447 -17.33 -1.21 -7.34
CA PRO A 447 -16.96 -0.25 -6.31
C PRO A 447 -15.99 -0.88 -5.31
N PHE A 448 -15.43 -0.07 -4.43
CA PHE A 448 -14.79 -0.60 -3.23
C PHE A 448 -15.32 0.15 -2.02
N LEU A 449 -15.90 -0.60 -1.08
CA LEU A 449 -16.61 -0.10 0.09
C LEU A 449 -15.97 -0.68 1.36
N PHE A 450 -16.18 -0.02 2.49
CA PHE A 450 -15.84 -0.64 3.77
C PHE A 450 -16.82 -1.78 4.07
N PHE A 451 -16.26 -2.97 4.41
CA PHE A 451 -17.04 -4.15 4.79
C PHE A 451 -16.33 -4.98 5.86
N ALA A 452 -17.11 -5.57 6.77
CA ALA A 452 -16.63 -6.45 7.84
C ALA A 452 -17.74 -7.41 8.29
N ASP A 453 -17.40 -8.69 8.52
CA ASP A 453 -18.34 -9.69 9.02
C ASP A 453 -18.29 -9.74 10.55
N HIS A 454 -19.10 -8.90 11.19
CA HIS A 454 -19.17 -8.81 12.63
C HIS A 454 -20.48 -9.39 13.20
N ALA A 455 -20.41 -9.89 14.44
CA ALA A 455 -21.60 -10.28 15.17
C ALA A 455 -22.52 -9.05 15.45
N PRO A 456 -23.82 -9.28 15.67
CA PRO A 456 -24.81 -8.19 15.70
C PRO A 456 -24.51 -7.02 16.65
N ASP A 457 -23.93 -7.30 17.81
CA ASP A 457 -23.55 -6.29 18.81
C ASP A 457 -22.45 -5.35 18.31
N LEU A 458 -21.40 -5.90 17.73
CA LEU A 458 -20.30 -5.13 17.15
C LEU A 458 -20.72 -4.47 15.82
N ALA A 459 -21.52 -5.17 15.01
CA ALA A 459 -22.02 -4.65 13.74
C ALA A 459 -22.80 -3.32 13.91
N GLU A 460 -23.58 -3.18 14.97
CA GLU A 460 -24.29 -1.93 15.25
C GLU A 460 -23.31 -0.79 15.58
N MET A 461 -22.27 -1.06 16.35
CA MET A 461 -21.21 -0.09 16.66
C MET A 461 -20.47 0.34 15.41
N VAL A 462 -20.13 -0.62 14.53
CA VAL A 462 -19.42 -0.36 13.27
C VAL A 462 -20.28 0.48 12.32
N ARG A 463 -21.59 0.18 12.17
CA ARG A 463 -22.51 1.01 11.38
C ARG A 463 -22.55 2.45 11.88
N LYS A 464 -22.66 2.62 13.19
CA LYS A 464 -22.69 3.96 13.80
C LYS A 464 -21.37 4.70 13.60
N GLY A 465 -20.24 4.08 13.91
CA GLY A 465 -18.93 4.69 13.72
C GLY A 465 -18.65 5.07 12.26
N ARG A 466 -19.02 4.19 11.31
CA ARG A 466 -18.89 4.48 9.88
C ARG A 466 -19.77 5.64 9.43
N ALA A 467 -21.02 5.70 9.89
CA ALA A 467 -21.93 6.81 9.59
C ALA A 467 -21.42 8.14 10.18
N GLU A 468 -20.86 8.11 11.38
CA GLU A 468 -20.24 9.27 12.03
C GLU A 468 -19.02 9.75 11.25
N PHE A 469 -18.10 8.85 10.89
CA PHE A 469 -16.96 9.16 10.06
C PHE A 469 -17.35 9.81 8.72
N LEU A 470 -18.30 9.23 8.00
CA LEU A 470 -18.78 9.76 6.72
C LEU A 470 -19.51 11.10 6.86
N SER A 471 -20.04 11.44 8.04
CA SER A 471 -20.77 12.70 8.28
C SER A 471 -19.89 13.96 8.15
N GLN A 472 -18.56 13.82 8.20
CA GLN A 472 -17.64 14.94 7.95
C GLN A 472 -17.67 15.43 6.47
N PHE A 473 -18.15 14.59 5.54
CA PHE A 473 -18.34 14.96 4.14
C PHE A 473 -19.75 15.48 3.92
N ARG A 474 -19.92 16.79 3.74
CA ARG A 474 -21.25 17.44 3.64
C ARG A 474 -22.18 16.82 2.60
N HIS A 475 -21.63 16.47 1.41
CA HIS A 475 -22.43 15.86 0.35
C HIS A 475 -22.92 14.45 0.69
N LEU A 476 -22.36 13.80 1.72
CA LEU A 476 -22.78 12.49 2.19
C LEU A 476 -23.84 12.59 3.31
N VAL A 477 -23.90 13.71 4.04
CA VAL A 477 -24.86 13.91 5.13
C VAL A 477 -26.32 13.83 4.63
N GLU A 478 -26.59 14.41 3.46
CA GLU A 478 -27.90 14.40 2.83
C GLU A 478 -28.31 13.00 2.32
N ALA A 479 -27.33 12.13 2.10
CA ALA A 479 -27.50 10.78 1.59
C ALA A 479 -27.41 9.70 2.70
N ARG A 480 -27.46 10.06 3.96
CA ARG A 480 -27.20 9.19 5.11
C ARG A 480 -28.00 7.89 5.11
N GLU A 481 -29.27 7.93 4.67
CA GLU A 481 -30.14 6.74 4.59
C GLU A 481 -29.73 5.77 3.47
N ALA A 482 -28.87 6.21 2.55
CA ALA A 482 -28.38 5.41 1.42
C ALA A 482 -27.00 4.78 1.68
N TYR A 483 -26.43 4.92 2.89
CA TYR A 483 -25.14 4.30 3.19
C TYR A 483 -25.27 2.78 3.12
N PRO A 484 -24.40 2.10 2.32
CA PRO A 484 -24.35 0.65 2.34
C PRO A 484 -24.05 0.13 3.74
N ASP A 485 -24.76 -0.90 4.17
CA ASP A 485 -24.47 -1.56 5.46
C ASP A 485 -23.09 -2.24 5.37
N PRO A 486 -22.10 -1.80 6.15
CA PRO A 486 -20.75 -2.39 6.08
C PRO A 486 -20.71 -3.85 6.55
N CYS A 487 -21.69 -4.29 7.32
CA CYS A 487 -21.76 -5.65 7.83
C CYS A 487 -22.64 -6.58 6.99
N ALA A 488 -23.20 -6.08 5.88
CA ALA A 488 -23.96 -6.92 4.96
C ALA A 488 -23.04 -7.65 3.96
N GLU A 489 -23.25 -8.95 3.78
CA GLU A 489 -22.52 -9.75 2.78
C GLU A 489 -22.64 -9.17 1.37
N GLU A 490 -23.78 -8.55 1.04
CA GLU A 490 -24.00 -7.89 -0.26
C GLU A 490 -23.00 -6.75 -0.49
N THR A 491 -22.63 -5.97 0.54
CA THR A 491 -21.64 -4.90 0.44
C THR A 491 -20.27 -5.46 0.05
N PHE A 492 -19.85 -6.57 0.67
CA PHE A 492 -18.64 -7.30 0.28
C PHE A 492 -18.72 -7.81 -1.16
N ARG A 493 -19.81 -8.50 -1.54
CA ARG A 493 -19.97 -9.09 -2.87
C ARG A 493 -19.95 -8.05 -3.99
N ARG A 494 -20.51 -6.86 -3.77
CA ARG A 494 -20.46 -5.75 -4.73
C ARG A 494 -19.05 -5.28 -5.04
N CYS A 495 -18.11 -5.45 -4.10
CA CYS A 495 -16.71 -5.04 -4.27
C CYS A 495 -15.89 -6.04 -5.09
N THR A 496 -16.42 -7.24 -5.36
CA THR A 496 -15.70 -8.26 -6.14
C THR A 496 -15.51 -7.83 -7.59
N LEU A 497 -14.28 -7.97 -8.10
CA LEU A 497 -13.95 -7.63 -9.49
C LEU A 497 -14.62 -8.60 -10.46
N ASP A 498 -15.28 -8.06 -11.47
CA ASP A 498 -15.82 -8.83 -12.61
C ASP A 498 -14.81 -8.88 -13.75
N TRP A 499 -13.94 -9.87 -13.74
CA TRP A 499 -12.90 -10.07 -14.75
C TRP A 499 -13.42 -10.29 -16.17
N SER A 500 -14.70 -10.65 -16.36
CA SER A 500 -15.30 -10.83 -17.69
C SER A 500 -15.40 -9.51 -18.45
N LYS A 501 -15.52 -8.38 -17.74
CA LYS A 501 -15.62 -7.05 -18.32
C LYS A 501 -14.28 -6.48 -18.80
N ARG A 502 -13.15 -7.06 -18.39
CA ARG A 502 -11.80 -6.59 -18.75
C ARG A 502 -11.58 -6.55 -20.26
N THR A 503 -12.10 -7.50 -21.02
CA THR A 503 -11.90 -7.59 -22.47
C THR A 503 -12.50 -6.41 -23.23
N GLY A 504 -13.55 -5.76 -22.71
CA GLY A 504 -14.14 -4.55 -23.28
C GLY A 504 -13.40 -3.25 -22.93
N ARG A 505 -12.35 -3.31 -22.11
CA ARG A 505 -11.63 -2.15 -21.58
C ARG A 505 -10.24 -1.95 -22.19
N THR A 506 -10.04 -2.39 -23.44
CA THR A 506 -8.77 -2.31 -24.16
C THR A 506 -8.12 -0.92 -24.15
N PRO A 507 -8.84 0.21 -24.32
CA PRO A 507 -8.22 1.54 -24.27
C PRO A 507 -7.58 1.87 -22.91
N HIS A 508 -8.23 1.53 -21.80
CA HIS A 508 -7.71 1.79 -20.46
C HIS A 508 -6.48 0.93 -20.17
N LEU A 509 -6.52 -0.35 -20.54
CA LEU A 509 -5.35 -1.25 -20.42
C LEU A 509 -4.19 -0.75 -21.28
N ALA A 510 -4.45 -0.29 -22.50
CA ALA A 510 -3.42 0.24 -23.39
C ALA A 510 -2.76 1.49 -22.78
N LEU A 511 -3.56 2.40 -22.20
CA LEU A 511 -3.08 3.61 -21.53
C LEU A 511 -2.09 3.26 -20.42
N HIS A 512 -2.49 2.41 -19.46
CA HIS A 512 -1.64 2.05 -18.33
C HIS A 512 -0.38 1.28 -18.78
N ARG A 513 -0.53 0.31 -19.68
CA ARG A 513 0.59 -0.48 -20.21
C ARG A 513 1.63 0.40 -20.93
N ASP A 514 1.18 1.30 -21.78
CA ASP A 514 2.07 2.17 -22.53
C ASP A 514 2.78 3.19 -21.65
N LEU A 515 2.09 3.76 -20.65
CA LEU A 515 2.67 4.69 -19.69
C LEU A 515 3.68 3.98 -18.77
N LEU A 516 3.35 2.82 -18.24
CA LEU A 516 4.26 2.05 -17.38
C LEU A 516 5.48 1.53 -18.16
N ARG A 517 5.29 1.19 -19.46
CA ARG A 517 6.39 0.87 -20.36
C ARG A 517 7.27 2.09 -20.59
N LEU A 518 6.69 3.25 -20.91
CA LEU A 518 7.42 4.50 -21.13
C LEU A 518 8.21 4.89 -19.87
N ARG A 519 7.56 4.86 -18.69
CA ARG A 519 8.22 5.10 -17.42
C ARG A 519 9.46 4.22 -17.21
N ARG A 520 9.37 2.93 -17.53
CA ARG A 520 10.45 1.95 -17.32
C ARG A 520 11.56 2.04 -18.36
N GLU A 521 11.22 2.29 -19.63
CA GLU A 521 12.13 2.16 -20.76
C GLU A 521 12.77 3.49 -21.18
N ASP A 522 12.05 4.61 -21.00
CA ASP A 522 12.59 5.93 -21.32
C ASP A 522 13.76 6.31 -20.41
N PRO A 523 14.92 6.71 -20.97
CA PRO A 523 16.12 6.95 -20.18
C PRO A 523 16.00 8.11 -19.18
N VAL A 524 15.04 9.02 -19.38
CA VAL A 524 14.83 10.18 -18.50
C VAL A 524 13.80 9.84 -17.41
N PHE A 525 12.63 9.33 -17.76
CA PHE A 525 11.59 9.00 -16.79
C PHE A 525 12.00 7.89 -15.82
N ARG A 526 12.73 6.87 -16.28
CA ARG A 526 13.17 5.75 -15.41
C ARG A 526 14.10 6.15 -14.27
N ARG A 527 14.74 7.35 -14.36
CA ARG A 527 15.64 7.83 -13.30
C ARG A 527 14.89 8.23 -12.03
N GLN A 528 13.62 8.58 -12.13
CA GLN A 528 12.81 9.09 -11.01
C GLN A 528 13.51 10.23 -10.26
N ASP A 529 14.27 11.06 -10.99
CA ASP A 529 15.10 12.12 -10.41
C ASP A 529 14.35 13.45 -10.42
N ALA A 530 13.66 13.73 -9.32
CA ALA A 530 12.98 15.00 -9.14
C ALA A 530 13.96 16.19 -9.04
N THR A 531 15.26 15.99 -8.74
CA THR A 531 16.24 17.09 -8.68
C THR A 531 16.50 17.70 -10.06
N ARG A 532 16.30 16.92 -11.11
CA ARG A 532 16.42 17.32 -12.52
C ARG A 532 15.07 17.64 -13.18
N MET A 533 14.02 17.84 -12.39
CA MET A 533 12.70 18.21 -12.86
C MET A 533 12.37 19.66 -12.49
N HIS A 534 11.94 20.44 -13.46
CA HIS A 534 11.45 21.81 -13.29
C HIS A 534 10.00 21.90 -13.73
N GLY A 535 9.22 22.75 -13.07
CA GLY A 535 7.82 22.96 -13.40
C GLY A 535 7.48 24.44 -13.53
N ALA A 536 6.51 24.73 -14.40
CA ALA A 536 5.95 26.07 -14.55
C ALA A 536 4.44 26.02 -14.75
N VAL A 537 3.74 26.98 -14.15
CA VAL A 537 2.30 27.18 -14.35
C VAL A 537 2.09 27.94 -15.65
N LEU A 538 1.29 27.39 -16.57
CA LEU A 538 0.98 27.99 -17.87
C LEU A 538 -0.39 28.67 -17.90
N GLY A 539 -1.28 28.30 -16.96
CA GLY A 539 -2.62 28.85 -16.86
C GLY A 539 -3.36 28.31 -15.63
N PRO A 540 -4.62 28.69 -15.44
CA PRO A 540 -5.38 28.30 -14.23
C PRO A 540 -5.52 26.77 -14.04
N HIS A 541 -5.45 26.01 -15.13
CA HIS A 541 -5.58 24.56 -15.13
C HIS A 541 -4.47 23.86 -15.92
N ALA A 542 -3.42 24.62 -16.33
CA ALA A 542 -2.37 24.10 -17.17
C ALA A 542 -0.98 24.38 -16.58
N PHE A 543 -0.09 23.40 -16.73
CA PHE A 543 1.30 23.47 -16.29
C PHE A 543 2.19 22.58 -17.16
N LEU A 544 3.49 22.74 -16.98
CA LEU A 544 4.48 21.83 -17.54
C LEU A 544 5.40 21.26 -16.47
N LEU A 545 5.95 20.09 -16.78
CA LEU A 545 7.12 19.52 -16.11
C LEU A 545 8.21 19.25 -17.16
N ARG A 546 9.40 19.80 -16.96
CA ARG A 546 10.56 19.50 -17.80
C ARG A 546 11.55 18.66 -17.02
N HIS A 547 11.79 17.46 -17.49
CA HIS A 547 12.79 16.55 -16.98
C HIS A 547 14.05 16.66 -17.82
N LEU A 548 15.15 17.10 -17.20
CA LEU A 548 16.41 17.29 -17.90
C LEU A 548 17.10 15.95 -18.15
N GLY A 549 17.29 15.67 -19.43
CA GLY A 549 18.09 14.55 -19.93
C GLY A 549 19.59 14.87 -19.97
N GLU A 550 20.38 13.98 -20.55
CA GLU A 550 21.77 14.23 -20.90
C GLU A 550 21.83 14.81 -22.30
N ASP A 551 22.78 15.71 -22.53
CA ASP A 551 23.02 16.35 -23.85
C ASP A 551 21.75 16.93 -24.49
N GLY A 552 20.83 17.46 -23.68
CA GLY A 552 19.58 18.05 -24.14
C GLY A 552 18.51 17.02 -24.58
N ASP A 553 18.67 15.72 -24.27
CA ASP A 553 17.60 14.71 -24.47
C ASP A 553 16.54 14.84 -23.37
N ASP A 554 15.93 16.01 -23.26
CA ASP A 554 14.94 16.35 -22.25
C ASP A 554 13.58 15.73 -22.56
N ARG A 555 12.73 15.65 -21.51
CA ARG A 555 11.30 15.35 -21.65
C ARG A 555 10.49 16.53 -21.15
N LEU A 556 9.55 16.97 -21.97
CA LEU A 556 8.60 18.04 -21.63
C LEU A 556 7.20 17.44 -21.52
N LEU A 557 6.66 17.43 -20.32
CA LEU A 557 5.30 16.97 -20.03
C LEU A 557 4.40 18.20 -19.91
N LEU A 558 3.49 18.37 -20.85
CA LEU A 558 2.48 19.43 -20.88
C LEU A 558 1.17 18.87 -20.34
N VAL A 559 0.61 19.48 -19.32
CA VAL A 559 -0.64 19.05 -18.68
C VAL A 559 -1.64 20.19 -18.71
N ASN A 560 -2.82 19.95 -19.26
CA ASN A 560 -3.94 20.87 -19.23
C ASN A 560 -5.20 20.15 -18.77
N LEU A 561 -5.72 20.50 -17.60
CA LEU A 561 -6.93 19.92 -17.02
C LEU A 561 -8.19 20.82 -17.26
N GLY A 562 -8.03 21.92 -18.00
CA GLY A 562 -9.11 22.84 -18.38
C GLY A 562 -9.47 22.76 -19.86
N ALA A 563 -10.02 23.84 -20.39
CA ALA A 563 -10.26 24.01 -21.82
C ALA A 563 -8.94 24.21 -22.60
N ASP A 564 -9.00 24.18 -23.93
CA ASP A 564 -7.86 24.47 -24.80
C ASP A 564 -7.15 25.76 -24.36
N LEU A 565 -5.82 25.68 -24.23
CA LEU A 565 -5.00 26.83 -23.89
C LEU A 565 -4.08 27.18 -25.07
N ARG A 566 -4.18 28.44 -25.54
CA ARG A 566 -3.29 28.99 -26.54
C ARG A 566 -2.37 30.03 -25.93
N LEU A 567 -1.07 29.86 -26.11
CA LEU A 567 -0.02 30.80 -25.74
C LEU A 567 0.62 31.34 -27.01
N SER A 568 0.46 32.64 -27.27
CA SER A 568 1.02 33.30 -28.46
C SER A 568 1.39 34.75 -28.10
N PRO A 569 2.68 35.06 -27.91
CA PRO A 569 3.78 34.10 -27.74
C PRO A 569 3.68 33.29 -26.43
N GLY A 570 4.47 32.23 -26.31
CA GLY A 570 4.62 31.45 -25.09
C GLY A 570 5.94 31.82 -24.36
N PRO A 571 5.98 32.90 -23.54
CA PRO A 571 7.22 33.41 -22.95
C PRO A 571 7.66 32.63 -21.69
N GLU A 572 7.57 31.31 -21.72
CA GLU A 572 8.00 30.43 -20.66
C GLU A 572 9.33 29.72 -21.06
N PRO A 573 10.45 29.99 -20.36
CA PRO A 573 11.77 29.44 -20.73
C PRO A 573 11.81 27.92 -20.82
N LEU A 574 11.02 27.20 -20.02
CA LEU A 574 11.00 25.74 -20.03
C LEU A 574 10.33 25.16 -21.28
N LEU A 575 9.59 25.96 -22.06
CA LEU A 575 9.03 25.56 -23.37
C LEU A 575 10.09 25.54 -24.47
N ALA A 576 11.16 26.32 -24.34
CA ALA A 576 12.21 26.37 -25.36
C ALA A 576 12.89 25.02 -25.55
N ALA A 577 13.02 24.56 -26.78
CA ALA A 577 13.78 23.35 -27.08
C ALA A 577 15.27 23.54 -26.66
N PRO A 578 15.95 22.48 -26.22
CA PRO A 578 17.39 22.57 -25.96
C PRO A 578 18.18 22.96 -27.22
N GLU A 579 19.35 23.57 -27.04
CA GLU A 579 20.20 23.98 -28.16
C GLU A 579 20.50 22.83 -29.13
N GLY A 580 20.31 23.04 -30.43
CA GLY A 580 20.47 22.02 -31.47
C GLY A 580 19.42 20.90 -31.44
N ARG A 581 18.32 21.12 -30.71
CA ARG A 581 17.23 20.16 -30.59
C ARG A 581 15.90 20.80 -31.02
N ARG A 582 14.93 19.92 -31.33
CA ARG A 582 13.53 20.29 -31.53
C ARG A 582 12.64 19.39 -30.67
N TRP A 583 11.43 19.87 -30.34
CA TRP A 583 10.46 19.00 -29.69
C TRP A 583 9.84 18.02 -30.67
N GLU A 584 9.72 16.77 -30.25
CA GLU A 584 9.07 15.72 -31.02
C GLU A 584 8.05 15.02 -30.11
N LEU A 585 6.86 14.72 -30.65
CA LEU A 585 5.80 14.06 -29.90
C LEU A 585 6.25 12.64 -29.51
N LEU A 586 6.26 12.37 -28.20
CA LEU A 586 6.62 11.08 -27.63
C LEU A 586 5.37 10.28 -27.24
N TRP A 587 4.41 10.94 -26.61
CA TRP A 587 3.19 10.33 -26.12
C TRP A 587 2.09 11.39 -25.90
N SER A 588 0.81 10.98 -26.02
CA SER A 588 -0.34 11.83 -25.71
C SER A 588 -1.49 11.03 -25.12
N SER A 589 -2.18 11.59 -24.11
CA SER A 589 -3.42 11.04 -23.57
C SER A 589 -4.58 11.03 -24.59
N GLU A 590 -4.48 11.86 -25.63
CA GLU A 590 -5.49 12.00 -26.67
C GLU A 590 -5.24 11.11 -27.90
N ASP A 591 -4.29 10.17 -27.80
CA ASP A 591 -4.16 9.13 -28.83
C ASP A 591 -5.46 8.31 -28.94
N PRO A 592 -6.01 8.11 -30.16
CA PRO A 592 -7.24 7.35 -30.36
C PRO A 592 -7.24 5.94 -29.76
N ARG A 593 -6.09 5.29 -29.62
CA ARG A 593 -5.99 3.98 -28.97
C ARG A 593 -6.36 3.98 -27.48
N TYR A 594 -6.36 5.16 -26.84
CA TYR A 594 -6.82 5.36 -25.46
C TYR A 594 -8.23 5.95 -25.39
N GLY A 595 -8.91 6.13 -26.53
CA GLY A 595 -10.22 6.77 -26.64
C GLY A 595 -10.14 8.29 -26.70
N GLY A 596 -8.99 8.85 -27.07
CA GLY A 596 -8.79 10.27 -27.31
C GLY A 596 -9.20 10.72 -28.73
N SER A 597 -9.15 12.02 -28.96
CA SER A 597 -9.57 12.66 -30.21
C SER A 597 -8.44 12.88 -31.24
N GLY A 598 -7.22 12.43 -30.89
CA GLY A 598 -6.00 12.75 -31.61
C GLY A 598 -5.33 14.01 -31.09
N THR A 599 -4.04 14.17 -31.39
CA THR A 599 -3.23 15.30 -30.90
C THR A 599 -2.43 15.88 -32.04
N ALA A 600 -2.67 17.18 -32.37
CA ALA A 600 -1.74 17.95 -33.17
C ALA A 600 -0.45 18.22 -32.34
N HIS A 601 0.68 18.48 -33.00
CA HIS A 601 1.91 18.88 -32.29
C HIS A 601 1.63 20.18 -31.52
N PRO A 602 1.89 20.26 -30.21
CA PRO A 602 1.54 21.43 -29.39
C PRO A 602 2.27 22.71 -29.81
N GLU A 603 3.50 22.59 -30.32
CA GLU A 603 4.26 23.70 -30.86
C GLU A 603 3.92 23.87 -32.34
N SER A 604 3.49 25.04 -32.74
CA SER A 604 3.24 25.39 -34.15
C SER A 604 3.83 26.77 -34.48
N ARG A 605 4.45 26.87 -35.65
CA ARG A 605 4.82 28.15 -36.24
C ARG A 605 3.65 28.59 -37.08
N THR A 606 2.87 29.56 -36.63
CA THR A 606 1.80 30.16 -37.43
C THR A 606 2.28 31.47 -38.03
N VAL A 607 2.27 31.55 -39.34
CA VAL A 607 2.30 32.82 -40.05
C VAL A 607 0.88 33.38 -39.97
N GLU A 608 0.60 34.35 -39.12
CA GLU A 608 -0.66 35.09 -39.14
C GLU A 608 -0.68 36.03 -40.36
N SER A 609 -1.20 35.54 -41.48
CA SER A 609 -1.59 36.40 -42.58
C SER A 609 -3.03 36.83 -42.36
N ALA A 610 -3.28 37.94 -41.72
CA ALA A 610 -4.47 38.79 -41.96
C ALA A 610 -4.50 40.02 -41.04
N LEU A 611 -3.79 41.05 -41.39
CA LEU A 611 -4.23 42.40 -41.06
C LEU A 611 -4.34 43.20 -42.39
N PRO A 612 -5.39 44.08 -42.54
CA PRO A 612 -5.55 44.87 -43.74
C PRO A 612 -4.35 45.79 -43.95
N ALA A 613 -3.96 46.00 -45.19
CA ALA A 613 -2.81 46.72 -45.71
C ALA A 613 -2.72 48.18 -45.24
N ALA A 614 -2.25 48.44 -44.02
CA ALA A 614 -1.94 49.79 -43.55
C ALA A 614 -0.74 49.92 -42.58
N ARG A 615 -0.07 48.83 -42.20
CA ARG A 615 1.25 48.89 -41.55
C ARG A 615 2.05 47.67 -41.96
N ALA A 616 3.03 47.87 -42.82
CA ALA A 616 4.09 46.88 -43.06
C ALA A 616 4.96 46.80 -41.81
N TYR A 617 4.50 46.01 -40.81
CA TYR A 617 5.38 45.35 -39.89
C TYR A 617 5.74 44.01 -40.51
N GLU A 618 7.02 43.70 -40.58
CA GLU A 618 7.52 42.39 -40.93
C GLU A 618 6.65 41.34 -40.21
N GLU A 619 6.16 40.32 -40.93
CA GLU A 619 5.47 39.19 -40.36
C GLU A 619 6.42 38.51 -39.37
N LEU A 620 6.27 38.83 -38.08
CA LEU A 620 7.00 38.16 -37.03
C LEU A 620 6.35 36.76 -36.88
N GLU A 621 7.08 35.73 -37.26
CA GLU A 621 6.74 34.36 -36.89
C GLU A 621 6.75 34.27 -35.33
N ALA A 622 5.57 34.17 -34.75
CA ALA A 622 5.45 33.95 -33.32
C ALA A 622 5.29 32.45 -33.05
N ASP A 623 6.17 31.93 -32.19
CA ASP A 623 6.01 30.56 -31.66
C ASP A 623 4.70 30.49 -30.86
N THR A 624 3.76 29.69 -31.37
CA THR A 624 2.47 29.47 -30.72
C THR A 624 2.42 28.07 -30.12
N TRP A 625 2.03 28.01 -28.86
CA TRP A 625 1.76 26.77 -28.17
C TRP A 625 0.26 26.56 -28.01
N VAL A 626 -0.25 25.40 -28.40
CA VAL A 626 -1.64 25.00 -28.21
C VAL A 626 -1.68 23.73 -27.39
N LEU A 627 -2.14 23.84 -26.16
CA LEU A 627 -2.34 22.72 -25.27
C LEU A 627 -3.79 22.27 -25.34
N PRO A 628 -4.08 21.08 -25.85
CA PRO A 628 -5.45 20.56 -25.88
C PRO A 628 -6.06 20.54 -24.47
N GLY A 629 -7.34 20.82 -24.37
CA GLY A 629 -8.08 20.72 -23.12
C GLY A 629 -8.17 19.28 -22.61
N GLU A 630 -8.15 19.12 -21.30
CA GLU A 630 -8.19 17.84 -20.60
C GLU A 630 -7.19 16.80 -21.17
N ALA A 631 -5.96 17.25 -21.45
CA ALA A 631 -4.92 16.44 -22.08
C ALA A 631 -3.57 16.54 -21.38
N THR A 632 -2.80 15.46 -21.48
CA THR A 632 -1.38 15.41 -21.14
C THR A 632 -0.60 14.96 -22.37
N VAL A 633 0.43 15.73 -22.73
CA VAL A 633 1.30 15.47 -23.88
C VAL A 633 2.75 15.42 -23.41
N ALA A 634 3.47 14.36 -23.76
CA ALA A 634 4.90 14.24 -23.53
C ALA A 634 5.67 14.46 -24.84
N LEU A 635 6.65 15.35 -24.80
CA LEU A 635 7.56 15.64 -25.91
C LEU A 635 8.98 15.19 -25.50
N ARG A 636 9.80 14.87 -26.51
CA ARG A 636 11.24 14.60 -26.33
C ARG A 636 12.08 15.60 -27.13
N GLY A 637 13.25 15.96 -26.61
CA GLY A 637 14.25 16.73 -27.31
C GLY A 637 14.97 15.86 -28.34
N ALA A 638 14.53 15.89 -29.61
CA ALA A 638 15.18 15.18 -30.71
C ALA A 638 16.20 16.09 -31.42
N PRO A 639 17.23 15.56 -32.08
CA PRO A 639 18.11 16.38 -32.93
C PRO A 639 17.32 17.24 -33.93
N ALA A 640 17.73 18.51 -34.12
CA ALA A 640 17.04 19.47 -35.00
C ALA A 640 17.17 19.08 -36.48
#